data_5dd22b3e3111b077b814a92926631e9a
#
_entry.id   5dd22b3e3111b077b814a92926631e9a
#
_cell.length_a   1.000
_cell.length_b   1.000
_cell.length_c   1.000
_cell.angle_alpha   90.00
_cell.angle_beta   90.00
_cell.angle_gamma   90.00
#
_symmetry.space_group_name_H-M   'P 1'
#
loop_
_entity.id
_entity.type
_entity.pdbx_description
1 polymer ?
#
loop_
_entity_poly.entity_id
_entity_poly.type
_entity_poly.pdbx_seq_one_letter_code
_entity_poly.pdbx_strand_id
1 'polypeptide(L)'
;MANGQDGWIEVKGARTHNLKDITVELPKGKFVVISGVSGSGKSSLAFDTLYAEGQRRYVESLSSYARQFIGQMKKADCDSIEGLSPAISIDQKQGSHNPRSTVATVTEIQDYLRLLWARIGKPHCPTCGKEVARRTVQEIVDDIFWRMEAHGVAVWSPVVRARKGTHVELFRQLVEQGYLHGRVNGHASSFEDPPTLDKNFRHDIDVRIDRLRCTRDRKQRLTEAVESALRLGGGTLAVESLEAPDNDAELSENSNAHATQQGQTIAWSEDFACPEHGAFMPELSPRVFSFNSPLGACGTCQGLGVQRQFNVDLIVDGNMSVSNGCVIPWRQSMSPSWYRKLLECTCDHYGISTTLPFEMLDEDEKDILLYGSGSTVIHYEFTSENGSQYKYSKPWEGIVPRLEKTYAETTSDRTRNRLISCMTDLDCPDCNGEKLNRAARYVTVGGVRLPEVSQCSVHDALGLVRAWNPEGDGPPEAFQDLLETLDERSMFIGSEIIKEIEGRLGFLDSVGLDYLTLDRKANTLSGGESQRIRLATQIGSRLTGVMYVLDEPSIGLHQRDNDRLLKTLRELSDLGNTLLVVEHDEDTLRQADWLCDLGPGAGLEGGVVVANGTPDEVMACEASVTGAYLSGRKSIPWPSKRTKPGRKKLKVKGAQHNNLQNIDVSFPIGCMTAVTGVSGSGKSSLVSGILAPALQRDVHRAETLPGRHHSLEGVDHVDKVIIIDQSPIGRTPRSNPATYTKVFDEIRALFANTKLSKERGYKPGHFSFNVKGGRCEACSGGGSIKLEMNFLPDVWITCDVCNGKRYTRETLEVQWRGKTIHDVLEMPVSEAVEFFKNHRKIHRTLETLDAVGLGYIRLGQPATTLSGGEAQRVKLASELRRMPNKHTVYILDEPTTGLSFSDVAKLINVLHQLRDKGHTLIVIEHHLDVVKSCDWVVDLGPEGGERGGQVIAVGTPEAIVKVNESPTGQFLAKMLNQ
;
A
#
# COMPACT_ATOMS: atom_id res chain seq x y z
N MET A 1 -47.99 21.07 10.21
CA MET A 1 -48.34 19.99 9.28
C MET A 1 -47.39 20.13 8.09
N ALA A 2 -46.28 19.46 8.12
CA ALA A 2 -45.31 19.44 7.01
C ALA A 2 -45.65 18.24 6.13
N ASN A 3 -45.73 18.48 4.84
CA ASN A 3 -46.16 17.53 3.82
C ASN A 3 -45.29 16.28 3.82
N GLY A 4 -45.93 15.08 3.78
CA GLY A 4 -45.35 13.76 3.83
C GLY A 4 -44.59 13.29 2.58
N GLN A 5 -43.89 14.19 1.86
CA GLN A 5 -43.01 13.88 0.72
C GLN A 5 -41.52 13.95 1.04
N ASP A 6 -41.11 14.35 2.24
CA ASP A 6 -39.68 14.56 2.59
C ASP A 6 -38.92 13.30 3.04
N GLY A 7 -39.58 12.16 3.14
CA GLY A 7 -38.98 10.93 3.69
C GLY A 7 -38.47 9.90 2.69
N TRP A 8 -38.62 10.12 1.37
CA TRP A 8 -38.30 9.12 0.32
C TRP A 8 -37.41 9.68 -0.79
N ILE A 9 -36.57 8.83 -1.35
CA ILE A 9 -35.86 9.02 -2.61
C ILE A 9 -36.67 8.28 -3.67
N GLU A 10 -37.23 9.00 -4.63
CA GLU A 10 -38.04 8.45 -5.71
C GLU A 10 -37.27 8.51 -7.04
N VAL A 11 -37.05 7.35 -7.64
CA VAL A 11 -36.43 7.19 -8.96
C VAL A 11 -37.48 6.73 -9.94
N LYS A 12 -37.69 7.45 -11.04
CA LYS A 12 -38.62 7.09 -12.11
C LYS A 12 -37.90 6.87 -13.43
N GLY A 13 -38.19 5.77 -14.06
CA GLY A 13 -37.75 5.49 -15.41
C GLY A 13 -36.25 5.32 -15.56
N ALA A 14 -35.55 4.67 -14.62
CA ALA A 14 -34.11 4.45 -14.74
C ALA A 14 -33.78 3.38 -15.79
N ARG A 15 -32.90 3.78 -16.74
CA ARG A 15 -32.53 2.96 -17.93
C ARG A 15 -31.00 2.84 -18.05
N THR A 16 -30.26 3.23 -17.04
CA THR A 16 -28.80 3.17 -17.06
C THR A 16 -28.30 1.73 -17.22
N HIS A 17 -27.46 1.48 -18.22
CA HIS A 17 -26.87 0.18 -18.56
C HIS A 17 -27.92 -0.91 -18.83
N ASN A 18 -28.13 -1.86 -17.91
CA ASN A 18 -29.07 -2.95 -18.04
C ASN A 18 -30.40 -2.73 -17.31
N LEU A 19 -30.61 -1.58 -16.67
CA LEU A 19 -31.87 -1.25 -16.01
C LEU A 19 -33.00 -1.10 -17.04
N LYS A 20 -34.16 -1.70 -16.73
CA LYS A 20 -35.31 -1.81 -17.64
C LYS A 20 -36.41 -0.84 -17.27
N ASP A 21 -36.17 0.45 -17.39
CA ASP A 21 -37.17 1.49 -17.10
C ASP A 21 -37.80 1.36 -15.71
N ILE A 22 -36.92 1.17 -14.72
CA ILE A 22 -37.38 0.86 -13.35
C ILE A 22 -37.80 2.11 -12.58
N THR A 23 -38.85 1.95 -11.77
CA THR A 23 -39.26 2.92 -10.75
C THR A 23 -39.05 2.30 -9.37
N VAL A 24 -38.39 3.03 -8.48
CA VAL A 24 -38.06 2.57 -7.13
C VAL A 24 -38.14 3.71 -6.12
N GLU A 25 -38.68 3.40 -4.93
CA GLU A 25 -38.75 4.29 -3.80
C GLU A 25 -37.85 3.76 -2.67
N LEU A 26 -36.99 4.58 -2.11
CA LEU A 26 -36.05 4.23 -1.06
C LEU A 26 -36.18 5.21 0.12
N PRO A 27 -36.25 4.73 1.38
CA PRO A 27 -36.44 5.62 2.53
C PRO A 27 -35.15 6.41 2.84
N LYS A 28 -35.32 7.71 3.18
CA LYS A 28 -34.23 8.56 3.67
C LYS A 28 -33.92 8.32 5.14
N GLY A 29 -32.67 8.61 5.56
CA GLY A 29 -32.22 8.47 6.94
C GLY A 29 -32.30 7.04 7.45
N LYS A 30 -32.12 6.08 6.54
CA LYS A 30 -32.20 4.64 6.80
C LYS A 30 -31.01 3.90 6.21
N PHE A 31 -30.75 2.71 6.75
CA PHE A 31 -29.79 1.77 6.22
C PHE A 31 -30.47 0.92 5.14
N VAL A 32 -30.26 1.28 3.89
CA VAL A 32 -30.84 0.64 2.70
C VAL A 32 -29.79 -0.24 2.04
N VAL A 33 -30.12 -1.50 1.75
CA VAL A 33 -29.24 -2.41 1.03
C VAL A 33 -29.83 -2.75 -0.32
N ILE A 34 -29.02 -2.61 -1.38
CA ILE A 34 -29.34 -3.04 -2.76
C ILE A 34 -28.70 -4.41 -2.97
N SER A 35 -29.55 -5.43 -3.10
CA SER A 35 -29.17 -6.83 -3.28
C SER A 35 -29.52 -7.36 -4.67
N GLY A 36 -29.20 -8.62 -4.93
CA GLY A 36 -29.54 -9.34 -6.16
C GLY A 36 -28.36 -10.12 -6.74
N VAL A 37 -28.61 -10.90 -7.79
CA VAL A 37 -27.56 -11.70 -8.44
C VAL A 37 -26.46 -10.84 -9.05
N SER A 38 -25.23 -11.38 -9.22
CA SER A 38 -24.15 -10.65 -9.88
C SER A 38 -24.57 -10.25 -11.31
N GLY A 39 -24.36 -8.97 -11.67
CA GLY A 39 -24.78 -8.43 -12.97
C GLY A 39 -26.28 -8.09 -13.09
N SER A 40 -27.06 -8.07 -11.99
CA SER A 40 -28.48 -7.69 -12.00
C SER A 40 -28.75 -6.19 -12.16
N GLY A 41 -27.74 -5.32 -12.07
CA GLY A 41 -27.90 -3.86 -12.18
C GLY A 41 -27.76 -3.09 -10.87
N LYS A 42 -27.30 -3.71 -9.78
CA LYS A 42 -27.11 -3.08 -8.47
C LYS A 42 -26.25 -1.82 -8.53
N SER A 43 -25.03 -1.96 -9.06
CA SER A 43 -24.11 -0.84 -9.20
C SER A 43 -24.62 0.22 -10.17
N SER A 44 -25.36 -0.19 -11.22
CA SER A 44 -26.01 0.75 -12.15
C SER A 44 -27.05 1.62 -11.46
N LEU A 45 -27.82 1.07 -10.52
CA LEU A 45 -28.78 1.85 -9.73
C LEU A 45 -28.05 2.71 -8.67
N ALA A 46 -27.16 2.10 -7.86
CA ALA A 46 -26.51 2.77 -6.74
C ALA A 46 -25.53 3.87 -7.18
N PHE A 47 -24.59 3.52 -8.07
CA PHE A 47 -23.48 4.39 -8.45
C PHE A 47 -23.77 5.18 -9.73
N ASP A 48 -24.16 4.52 -10.81
CA ASP A 48 -24.30 5.18 -12.11
C ASP A 48 -25.62 5.97 -12.24
N THR A 49 -26.59 5.78 -11.33
CA THR A 49 -27.85 6.51 -11.30
C THR A 49 -27.95 7.42 -10.08
N LEU A 50 -28.06 6.89 -8.88
CA LEU A 50 -28.31 7.67 -7.66
C LEU A 50 -27.11 8.54 -7.24
N TYR A 51 -25.92 7.93 -7.12
CA TYR A 51 -24.73 8.68 -6.76
C TYR A 51 -24.33 9.70 -7.84
N ALA A 52 -24.30 9.27 -9.11
CA ALA A 52 -23.93 10.13 -10.22
C ALA A 52 -24.83 11.38 -10.32
N GLU A 53 -26.15 11.23 -10.15
CA GLU A 53 -27.08 12.34 -10.17
C GLU A 53 -26.95 13.23 -8.90
N GLY A 54 -26.76 12.62 -7.72
CA GLY A 54 -26.51 13.37 -6.47
C GLY A 54 -25.27 14.23 -6.57
N GLN A 55 -24.17 13.65 -7.08
CA GLN A 55 -22.91 14.37 -7.29
C GLN A 55 -23.05 15.46 -8.37
N ARG A 56 -23.76 15.16 -9.48
CA ARG A 56 -24.01 16.15 -10.53
C ARG A 56 -24.74 17.39 -10.00
N ARG A 57 -25.79 17.20 -9.20
CA ARG A 57 -26.55 18.32 -8.59
C ARG A 57 -25.69 19.11 -7.60
N TYR A 58 -24.86 18.44 -6.84
CA TYR A 58 -23.92 19.11 -5.94
C TYR A 58 -22.92 19.97 -6.71
N VAL A 59 -22.31 19.43 -7.77
CA VAL A 59 -21.37 20.17 -8.64
C VAL A 59 -22.05 21.34 -9.34
N GLU A 60 -23.30 21.19 -9.77
CA GLU A 60 -24.08 22.28 -10.36
C GLU A 60 -24.37 23.42 -9.37
N SER A 61 -24.45 23.13 -8.08
CA SER A 61 -24.63 24.15 -7.04
C SER A 61 -23.36 24.97 -6.78
N LEU A 62 -22.19 24.51 -7.22
CA LEU A 62 -20.91 25.21 -7.05
C LEU A 62 -20.79 26.42 -7.98
N SER A 63 -19.86 27.32 -7.67
CA SER A 63 -19.58 28.49 -8.50
C SER A 63 -19.16 28.12 -9.93
N SER A 64 -19.39 28.98 -10.90
CA SER A 64 -19.00 28.77 -12.31
C SER A 64 -17.49 28.50 -12.47
N TYR A 65 -16.68 29.10 -11.62
CA TYR A 65 -15.23 28.91 -11.56
C TYR A 65 -14.88 27.47 -11.12
N ALA A 66 -15.46 26.98 -10.03
CA ALA A 66 -15.23 25.61 -9.56
C ALA A 66 -15.68 24.55 -10.57
N ARG A 67 -16.80 24.78 -11.29
CA ARG A 67 -17.31 23.88 -12.33
C ARG A 67 -16.37 23.71 -13.52
N GLN A 68 -15.57 24.72 -13.87
CA GLN A 68 -14.59 24.63 -14.97
C GLN A 68 -13.49 23.57 -14.69
N PHE A 69 -13.16 23.29 -13.42
CA PHE A 69 -12.14 22.32 -13.02
C PHE A 69 -12.69 20.91 -12.86
N ILE A 70 -13.99 20.73 -12.62
CA ILE A 70 -14.58 19.42 -12.29
C ILE A 70 -15.12 18.71 -13.56
N GLY A 71 -15.31 19.44 -14.65
CA GLY A 71 -15.88 18.91 -15.90
C GLY A 71 -17.39 18.73 -15.84
N GLN A 72 -18.01 18.53 -17.03
CA GLN A 72 -19.45 18.23 -17.13
C GLN A 72 -19.70 16.75 -16.83
N MET A 73 -20.44 16.45 -15.79
CA MET A 73 -20.91 15.11 -15.50
C MET A 73 -22.11 14.77 -16.41
N LYS A 74 -22.12 13.54 -16.95
CA LYS A 74 -23.26 13.04 -17.71
C LYS A 74 -24.47 12.89 -16.81
N LYS A 75 -25.64 13.32 -17.26
CA LYS A 75 -26.91 13.06 -16.58
C LYS A 75 -27.19 11.56 -16.61
N ALA A 76 -27.67 11.01 -15.50
CA ALA A 76 -28.15 9.64 -15.47
C ALA A 76 -29.35 9.44 -16.45
N ASP A 77 -29.41 8.29 -17.09
CA ASP A 77 -30.52 7.95 -18.00
C ASP A 77 -31.74 7.53 -17.17
N CYS A 78 -32.55 8.54 -16.83
CA CYS A 78 -33.78 8.40 -16.06
C CYS A 78 -34.72 9.57 -16.34
N ASP A 79 -36.02 9.36 -16.11
CA ASP A 79 -37.02 10.42 -16.27
C ASP A 79 -36.90 11.48 -15.18
N SER A 80 -36.93 11.06 -13.92
CA SER A 80 -36.73 11.96 -12.77
C SER A 80 -36.17 11.22 -11.55
N ILE A 81 -35.45 11.96 -10.70
CA ILE A 81 -35.05 11.51 -9.37
C ILE A 81 -35.39 12.65 -8.40
N GLU A 82 -36.20 12.35 -7.39
CA GLU A 82 -36.60 13.29 -6.36
C GLU A 82 -36.02 12.86 -5.01
N GLY A 83 -35.86 13.82 -4.10
CA GLY A 83 -35.46 13.52 -2.74
C GLY A 83 -33.98 13.25 -2.50
N LEU A 84 -33.06 13.42 -3.47
CA LEU A 84 -31.63 13.20 -3.26
C LEU A 84 -31.00 14.17 -2.26
N SER A 85 -30.23 13.63 -1.35
CA SER A 85 -29.25 14.34 -0.51
C SER A 85 -27.89 14.46 -1.20
N PRO A 86 -26.99 15.35 -0.73
CA PRO A 86 -25.59 15.32 -1.16
C PRO A 86 -25.00 13.91 -1.02
N ALA A 87 -24.34 13.44 -2.07
CA ALA A 87 -23.91 12.03 -2.12
C ALA A 87 -22.39 11.89 -2.02
N ILE A 88 -21.94 10.94 -1.22
CA ILE A 88 -20.53 10.54 -1.06
C ILE A 88 -20.42 9.06 -1.41
N SER A 89 -19.48 8.72 -2.32
CA SER A 89 -19.19 7.33 -2.70
C SER A 89 -17.94 6.82 -1.99
N ILE A 90 -18.03 5.58 -1.50
CA ILE A 90 -16.92 4.84 -0.92
C ILE A 90 -16.77 3.52 -1.69
N ASP A 91 -16.00 3.57 -2.77
CA ASP A 91 -15.77 2.45 -3.68
C ASP A 91 -14.47 1.67 -3.33
N GLN A 92 -14.32 0.48 -3.94
CA GLN A 92 -13.16 -0.41 -3.73
C GLN A 92 -11.92 -0.04 -4.54
N LYS A 93 -11.89 1.07 -5.28
CA LYS A 93 -10.72 1.40 -6.09
C LYS A 93 -9.47 1.44 -5.23
N GLN A 94 -8.42 0.78 -5.70
CA GLN A 94 -7.11 0.73 -5.05
C GLN A 94 -6.67 2.12 -4.59
N GLY A 95 -6.07 2.18 -3.40
CA GLY A 95 -5.57 3.39 -2.78
C GLY A 95 -4.52 4.10 -3.63
N SER A 96 -4.08 5.24 -3.15
CA SER A 96 -3.03 6.06 -3.80
C SER A 96 -1.79 5.24 -4.15
N HIS A 97 -1.35 5.30 -5.41
CA HIS A 97 -0.07 4.71 -5.83
C HIS A 97 1.16 5.52 -5.34
N ASN A 98 0.94 6.59 -4.58
CA ASN A 98 2.02 7.40 -4.04
C ASN A 98 2.74 6.63 -2.92
N PRO A 99 4.05 6.32 -3.06
CA PRO A 99 4.81 5.56 -2.07
C PRO A 99 4.99 6.28 -0.72
N ARG A 100 4.67 7.57 -0.65
CA ARG A 100 4.71 8.38 0.57
C ARG A 100 3.40 8.40 1.34
N SER A 101 2.30 7.90 0.76
CA SER A 101 1.02 7.82 1.46
C SER A 101 1.04 6.68 2.46
N THR A 102 0.68 6.96 3.71
CA THR A 102 0.55 5.99 4.81
C THR A 102 -0.86 6.00 5.37
N VAL A 103 -1.22 5.03 6.20
CA VAL A 103 -2.50 5.01 6.93
C VAL A 103 -2.69 6.35 7.66
N ALA A 104 -1.70 6.79 8.44
CA ALA A 104 -1.78 8.05 9.18
C ALA A 104 -1.98 9.29 8.29
N THR A 105 -1.40 9.31 7.07
CA THR A 105 -1.58 10.46 6.16
C THR A 105 -2.92 10.46 5.45
N VAL A 106 -3.46 9.29 5.13
CA VAL A 106 -4.78 9.17 4.46
C VAL A 106 -5.93 9.50 5.43
N THR A 107 -5.74 9.18 6.72
CA THR A 107 -6.70 9.46 7.79
C THR A 107 -6.52 10.84 8.43
N GLU A 108 -5.58 11.65 7.95
CA GLU A 108 -5.18 12.95 8.51
C GLU A 108 -4.62 12.87 9.95
N ILE A 109 -4.51 11.71 10.56
CA ILE A 109 -3.93 11.52 11.91
C ILE A 109 -2.52 12.10 11.97
N GLN A 110 -1.72 11.91 10.90
CA GLN A 110 -0.37 12.47 10.81
C GLN A 110 -0.33 13.98 10.98
N ASP A 111 -1.35 14.70 10.52
CA ASP A 111 -1.40 16.15 10.60
C ASP A 111 -1.62 16.62 12.04
N TYR A 112 -2.45 15.92 12.78
CA TYR A 112 -2.67 16.17 14.21
C TYR A 112 -1.46 15.75 15.05
N LEU A 113 -0.83 14.62 14.77
CA LEU A 113 0.40 14.19 15.44
C LEU A 113 1.53 15.22 15.24
N ARG A 114 1.75 15.71 14.02
CA ARG A 114 2.75 16.76 13.74
C ARG A 114 2.46 18.05 14.53
N LEU A 115 1.19 18.40 14.62
CA LEU A 115 0.76 19.59 15.37
C LEU A 115 1.01 19.38 16.86
N LEU A 116 0.69 18.24 17.41
CA LEU A 116 0.90 17.89 18.82
C LEU A 116 2.39 17.98 19.20
N TRP A 117 3.26 17.28 18.43
CA TRP A 117 4.72 17.32 18.65
C TRP A 117 5.32 18.72 18.50
N ALA A 118 4.76 19.53 17.61
CA ALA A 118 5.21 20.92 17.45
C ALA A 118 4.79 21.85 18.62
N ARG A 119 3.68 21.52 19.30
CA ARG A 119 3.13 22.41 20.36
C ARG A 119 3.59 22.04 21.76
N ILE A 120 3.68 20.75 22.07
CA ILE A 120 4.02 20.25 23.41
C ILE A 120 5.23 19.31 23.44
N GLY A 121 5.89 19.11 22.30
CA GLY A 121 7.04 18.22 22.20
C GLY A 121 8.25 18.74 22.98
N LYS A 122 8.94 17.83 23.68
CA LYS A 122 10.19 18.07 24.40
C LYS A 122 11.36 17.53 23.58
N PRO A 123 12.24 18.38 23.04
CA PRO A 123 13.38 17.92 22.25
C PRO A 123 14.49 17.35 23.15
N HIS A 124 15.13 16.29 22.67
CA HIS A 124 16.26 15.62 23.30
C HIS A 124 17.48 15.63 22.38
N CYS A 125 18.65 15.68 22.96
CA CYS A 125 19.90 15.63 22.20
C CYS A 125 20.06 14.26 21.53
N PRO A 126 20.25 14.19 20.21
CA PRO A 126 20.39 12.91 19.49
C PRO A 126 21.64 12.11 19.87
N THR A 127 22.60 12.71 20.62
CA THR A 127 23.87 12.09 20.97
C THR A 127 23.90 11.61 22.42
N CYS A 128 23.40 12.42 23.36
CA CYS A 128 23.45 12.09 24.80
C CYS A 128 22.06 11.85 25.42
N GLY A 129 20.96 12.04 24.69
CA GLY A 129 19.58 11.82 25.17
C GLY A 129 19.07 12.86 26.19
N LYS A 130 19.86 13.86 26.58
CA LYS A 130 19.42 14.87 27.53
C LYS A 130 18.36 15.77 26.94
N GLU A 131 17.36 16.12 27.74
CA GLU A 131 16.34 17.12 27.35
C GLU A 131 16.99 18.46 27.05
N VAL A 132 16.50 19.12 26.01
CA VAL A 132 17.01 20.40 25.54
C VAL A 132 15.91 21.43 25.53
N ALA A 133 16.10 22.53 26.23
CA ALA A 133 15.14 23.62 26.28
C ALA A 133 15.71 24.89 25.60
N ARG A 134 14.82 25.78 25.16
CA ARG A 134 15.19 27.14 24.82
C ARG A 134 15.63 27.85 26.07
N ARG A 135 16.69 28.65 25.96
CA ARG A 135 17.21 29.48 27.08
C ARG A 135 17.02 30.94 26.75
N THR A 136 16.51 31.68 27.70
CA THR A 136 16.47 33.13 27.59
C THR A 136 17.87 33.73 27.79
N VAL A 137 18.09 34.93 27.27
CA VAL A 137 19.36 35.66 27.50
C VAL A 137 19.74 35.68 28.96
N GLN A 138 18.77 35.90 29.86
CA GLN A 138 19.00 35.96 31.31
C GLN A 138 19.48 34.61 31.85
N GLU A 139 18.86 33.50 31.45
CA GLU A 139 19.27 32.14 31.84
C GLU A 139 20.67 31.81 31.34
N ILE A 140 20.99 32.23 30.10
CA ILE A 140 22.32 32.04 29.51
C ILE A 140 23.37 32.83 30.33
N VAL A 141 23.10 34.07 30.64
CA VAL A 141 23.99 34.92 31.43
C VAL A 141 24.19 34.33 32.82
N ASP A 142 23.13 33.88 33.48
CA ASP A 142 23.18 33.29 34.81
C ASP A 142 23.97 31.97 34.81
N ASP A 143 23.83 31.12 33.77
CA ASP A 143 24.60 29.88 33.59
C ASP A 143 26.09 30.16 33.29
N ILE A 144 26.40 31.20 32.51
CA ILE A 144 27.79 31.64 32.29
C ILE A 144 28.39 32.08 33.61
N PHE A 145 27.68 32.90 34.41
CA PHE A 145 28.13 33.30 35.73
C PHE A 145 28.37 32.11 36.63
N TRP A 146 27.44 31.17 36.72
CA TRP A 146 27.55 30.00 37.56
C TRP A 146 28.79 29.14 37.23
N ARG A 147 29.13 29.04 35.93
CA ARG A 147 30.25 28.19 35.45
C ARG A 147 31.59 28.91 35.47
N MET A 148 31.62 30.21 35.27
CA MET A 148 32.80 30.98 34.94
C MET A 148 32.96 32.22 35.84
N GLU A 149 32.41 32.23 37.08
CA GLU A 149 32.58 33.34 38.02
C GLU A 149 34.07 33.61 38.30
N ALA A 150 34.47 34.89 38.26
CA ALA A 150 35.81 35.39 38.34
C ALA A 150 36.81 35.00 37.22
N HIS A 151 36.41 34.18 36.22
CA HIS A 151 37.25 33.87 35.05
C HIS A 151 37.34 35.04 34.08
N GLY A 152 38.48 35.18 33.36
CA GLY A 152 38.54 35.92 32.14
C GLY A 152 37.82 35.15 31.05
N VAL A 153 36.85 35.76 30.34
CA VAL A 153 36.06 35.13 29.31
C VAL A 153 36.12 35.88 28.01
N ALA A 154 36.11 35.17 26.90
CA ALA A 154 35.90 35.69 25.56
C ALA A 154 34.53 35.22 25.02
N VAL A 155 33.67 36.14 24.59
CA VAL A 155 32.36 35.86 23.99
C VAL A 155 32.51 35.83 22.48
N TRP A 156 32.10 34.72 21.86
CA TRP A 156 32.23 34.44 20.47
C TRP A 156 30.84 34.32 19.83
N SER A 157 30.70 34.84 18.62
CA SER A 157 29.53 34.63 17.79
C SER A 157 29.86 33.73 16.58
N PRO A 158 29.30 32.54 16.44
CA PRO A 158 29.52 31.66 15.31
C PRO A 158 28.68 32.12 14.09
N VAL A 159 29.31 32.86 13.14
CA VAL A 159 28.65 33.43 11.99
C VAL A 159 28.58 32.48 10.80
N VAL A 160 29.61 31.63 10.62
CA VAL A 160 29.64 30.60 9.57
C VAL A 160 29.96 29.26 10.21
N ARG A 161 29.20 28.24 9.88
CA ARG A 161 29.43 26.84 10.27
C ARG A 161 29.37 25.93 9.04
N ALA A 162 30.47 25.24 8.78
CA ALA A 162 30.63 24.22 7.72
C ALA A 162 30.13 24.67 6.33
N ARG A 163 30.22 25.94 5.99
CA ARG A 163 29.78 26.46 4.69
C ARG A 163 30.96 26.62 3.71
N LYS A 164 30.72 26.24 2.44
CA LYS A 164 31.66 26.48 1.34
C LYS A 164 31.58 27.92 0.89
N GLY A 165 32.72 28.49 0.52
CA GLY A 165 32.81 29.85 -0.01
C GLY A 165 34.07 30.57 0.37
N THR A 166 34.38 31.67 -0.29
CA THR A 166 35.54 32.54 0.03
C THR A 166 35.21 33.54 1.14
N HIS A 167 33.93 33.77 1.46
CA HIS A 167 33.37 34.63 2.50
C HIS A 167 33.93 36.09 2.53
N VAL A 168 34.52 36.57 1.42
CA VAL A 168 35.16 37.91 1.34
C VAL A 168 34.17 39.04 1.68
N GLU A 169 32.95 38.96 1.15
CA GLU A 169 31.91 39.96 1.41
C GLU A 169 31.47 39.99 2.90
N LEU A 170 31.42 38.81 3.51
CA LEU A 170 31.13 38.69 4.95
C LEU A 170 32.21 39.37 5.79
N PHE A 171 33.48 39.15 5.52
CA PHE A 171 34.59 39.79 6.21
C PHE A 171 34.52 41.32 6.09
N ARG A 172 34.20 41.85 4.87
CA ARG A 172 34.02 43.28 4.69
C ARG A 172 32.87 43.83 5.54
N GLN A 173 31.72 43.17 5.56
CA GLN A 173 30.56 43.59 6.34
C GLN A 173 30.85 43.56 7.85
N LEU A 174 31.61 42.57 8.35
CA LEU A 174 32.01 42.47 9.75
C LEU A 174 32.91 43.65 10.15
N VAL A 175 33.87 43.99 9.31
CA VAL A 175 34.78 45.16 9.55
C VAL A 175 33.98 46.47 9.52
N GLU A 176 33.05 46.67 8.60
CA GLU A 176 32.15 47.82 8.54
C GLU A 176 31.30 47.99 9.81
N GLN A 177 30.92 46.84 10.42
CA GLN A 177 30.18 46.79 11.70
C GLN A 177 31.08 46.93 12.95
N GLY A 178 32.37 47.06 12.76
CA GLY A 178 33.35 47.28 13.84
C GLY A 178 33.92 45.99 14.47
N TYR A 179 33.64 44.80 13.89
CA TYR A 179 34.21 43.52 14.35
C TYR A 179 35.51 43.22 13.62
N LEU A 180 36.63 43.46 14.33
CA LEU A 180 37.97 43.37 13.72
C LEU A 180 38.67 42.03 13.96
N HIS A 181 38.22 41.26 14.93
CA HIS A 181 38.90 40.05 15.40
C HIS A 181 37.96 38.85 15.44
N GLY A 182 38.47 37.66 15.05
CA GLY A 182 37.73 36.44 15.07
C GLY A 182 38.63 35.21 14.99
N ARG A 183 37.97 34.09 14.69
CA ARG A 183 38.64 32.83 14.37
C ARG A 183 38.13 32.33 13.02
N VAL A 184 39.08 31.84 12.19
CA VAL A 184 38.77 31.16 10.94
C VAL A 184 39.30 29.73 11.03
N ASN A 185 38.45 28.76 10.93
CA ASN A 185 38.79 27.33 11.08
C ASN A 185 39.55 27.05 12.40
N GLY A 186 39.16 27.72 13.51
CA GLY A 186 39.77 27.61 14.84
C GLY A 186 41.00 28.46 15.06
N HIS A 187 41.59 29.08 14.03
CA HIS A 187 42.77 29.94 14.13
C HIS A 187 42.39 31.41 14.30
N ALA A 188 42.99 32.08 15.27
CA ALA A 188 42.79 33.52 15.45
C ALA A 188 43.20 34.30 14.18
N SER A 189 42.32 35.21 13.76
CA SER A 189 42.50 35.98 12.52
C SER A 189 42.01 37.42 12.69
N SER A 190 42.69 38.39 12.06
CA SER A 190 42.16 39.74 11.88
C SER A 190 41.26 39.76 10.62
N PHE A 191 40.10 40.39 10.71
CA PHE A 191 39.19 40.52 9.60
C PHE A 191 39.55 41.72 8.70
N GLU A 192 40.46 42.61 9.15
CA GLU A 192 41.05 43.66 8.27
C GLU A 192 41.96 43.06 7.22
N ASP A 193 42.65 41.95 7.57
CA ASP A 193 43.46 41.18 6.67
C ASP A 193 43.08 39.68 6.76
N PRO A 194 41.96 39.31 6.17
CA PRO A 194 41.42 37.96 6.31
C PRO A 194 42.21 36.93 5.52
N PRO A 195 42.30 35.67 6.02
CA PRO A 195 42.96 34.61 5.27
C PRO A 195 42.23 34.31 3.97
N THR A 196 42.96 34.00 2.92
CA THR A 196 42.35 33.54 1.64
C THR A 196 41.72 32.17 1.82
N LEU A 197 40.41 32.07 1.64
CA LEU A 197 39.64 30.83 1.78
C LEU A 197 39.34 30.18 0.43
N ASP A 198 39.52 28.86 0.34
CA ASP A 198 39.16 28.08 -0.84
C ASP A 198 37.65 27.88 -0.94
N LYS A 199 37.04 28.22 -2.05
CA LYS A 199 35.57 28.11 -2.32
C LYS A 199 35.02 26.68 -2.26
N ASN A 200 35.91 25.67 -2.40
CA ASN A 200 35.50 24.26 -2.46
C ASN A 200 35.49 23.58 -1.07
N PHE A 201 36.17 24.16 -0.08
CA PHE A 201 36.22 23.66 1.29
C PHE A 201 35.15 24.30 2.16
N ARG A 202 34.81 23.59 3.24
CA ARG A 202 33.89 24.09 4.28
C ARG A 202 34.71 24.88 5.29
N HIS A 203 34.19 26.02 5.70
CA HIS A 203 34.84 26.93 6.63
C HIS A 203 33.94 27.23 7.82
N ASP A 204 34.60 27.47 8.99
CA ASP A 204 33.98 27.96 10.22
C ASP A 204 34.57 29.34 10.53
N ILE A 205 33.70 30.30 10.83
CA ILE A 205 34.08 31.67 11.18
C ILE A 205 33.39 32.09 12.46
N ASP A 206 34.14 32.39 13.49
CA ASP A 206 33.67 32.92 14.74
C ASP A 206 34.12 34.38 14.90
N VAL A 207 33.20 35.26 15.27
CA VAL A 207 33.46 36.66 15.55
C VAL A 207 33.63 36.83 17.05
N ARG A 208 34.69 37.47 17.49
CA ARG A 208 34.86 37.83 18.90
C ARG A 208 34.07 39.11 19.20
N ILE A 209 33.07 38.98 20.06
CA ILE A 209 32.19 40.08 20.45
C ILE A 209 32.81 40.93 21.55
N ASP A 210 33.27 40.26 22.65
CA ASP A 210 33.89 40.95 23.77
C ASP A 210 34.89 40.03 24.51
N ARG A 211 35.77 40.64 25.31
CA ARG A 211 36.66 39.97 26.27
C ARG A 211 36.54 40.70 27.60
N LEU A 212 36.09 40.02 28.62
CA LEU A 212 35.83 40.64 29.94
C LEU A 212 36.10 39.62 31.05
N ARG A 213 36.21 40.11 32.31
CA ARG A 213 36.24 39.27 33.48
C ARG A 213 34.80 39.07 33.97
N CYS A 214 34.42 37.84 34.27
CA CYS A 214 33.05 37.47 34.67
C CYS A 214 32.83 37.80 36.16
N THR A 215 32.62 39.09 36.49
CA THR A 215 32.42 39.62 37.82
C THR A 215 31.08 40.30 37.96
N ARG A 216 30.49 40.36 39.17
CA ARG A 216 29.10 40.86 39.36
C ARG A 216 28.92 42.31 38.92
N ASP A 217 29.95 43.14 39.06
CA ASP A 217 29.98 44.54 38.59
C ASP A 217 29.94 44.66 37.06
N ARG A 218 30.28 43.60 36.35
CA ARG A 218 30.28 43.56 34.87
C ARG A 218 29.14 42.72 34.27
N LYS A 219 28.16 42.34 35.09
CA LYS A 219 27.02 41.51 34.62
C LYS A 219 26.28 42.19 33.49
N GLN A 220 26.03 43.50 33.55
CA GLN A 220 25.38 44.21 32.46
C GLN A 220 26.17 44.15 31.14
N ARG A 221 27.51 44.34 31.19
CA ARG A 221 28.38 44.24 30.01
C ARG A 221 28.39 42.83 29.42
N LEU A 222 28.33 41.82 30.28
CA LEU A 222 28.22 40.44 29.82
C LEU A 222 26.88 40.21 29.12
N THR A 223 25.78 40.73 29.66
CA THR A 223 24.43 40.65 29.04
C THR A 223 24.44 41.28 27.65
N GLU A 224 24.98 42.50 27.52
CA GLU A 224 25.07 43.22 26.23
C GLU A 224 25.94 42.45 25.21
N ALA A 225 27.05 41.81 25.70
CA ALA A 225 27.89 40.96 24.84
C ALA A 225 27.18 39.68 24.40
N VAL A 226 26.42 39.04 25.28
CA VAL A 226 25.62 37.85 25.02
C VAL A 226 24.53 38.17 23.99
N GLU A 227 23.76 39.26 24.18
CA GLU A 227 22.74 39.70 23.22
C GLU A 227 23.32 40.01 21.86
N SER A 228 24.48 40.66 21.80
CA SER A 228 25.16 40.98 20.54
C SER A 228 25.65 39.73 19.84
N ALA A 229 26.19 38.75 20.61
CA ALA A 229 26.67 37.46 20.09
C ALA A 229 25.52 36.64 19.50
N LEU A 230 24.39 36.54 20.21
CA LEU A 230 23.20 35.83 19.77
C LEU A 230 22.60 36.46 18.49
N ARG A 231 22.50 37.81 18.47
CA ARG A 231 22.01 38.54 17.29
C ARG A 231 22.87 38.28 16.04
N LEU A 232 24.20 38.35 16.18
CA LEU A 232 25.12 38.18 15.08
C LEU A 232 25.22 36.70 14.63
N GLY A 233 25.20 35.76 15.59
CA GLY A 233 25.34 34.31 15.41
C GLY A 233 24.02 33.60 15.13
N GLY A 234 22.94 34.31 14.85
CA GLY A 234 21.63 33.71 14.52
C GLY A 234 21.09 32.85 15.67
N GLY A 235 21.09 33.36 16.89
CA GLY A 235 20.60 32.70 18.11
C GLY A 235 21.60 31.79 18.79
N THR A 236 22.89 31.80 18.36
CA THR A 236 23.96 30.98 18.98
C THR A 236 25.14 31.82 19.42
N LEU A 237 25.76 31.43 20.52
CA LEU A 237 27.02 32.01 21.02
C LEU A 237 27.92 30.94 21.64
N ALA A 238 29.18 31.26 21.80
CA ALA A 238 30.14 30.46 22.54
C ALA A 238 30.93 31.33 23.49
N VAL A 239 31.25 30.83 24.66
CA VAL A 239 32.13 31.54 25.64
C VAL A 239 33.31 30.67 25.97
N GLU A 240 34.48 31.22 25.88
CA GLU A 240 35.75 30.57 26.16
C GLU A 240 36.33 31.09 27.47
N SER A 241 36.73 30.23 28.35
CA SER A 241 37.49 30.57 29.58
C SER A 241 38.95 30.81 29.23
N LEU A 242 39.44 32.01 29.47
CA LEU A 242 40.82 32.45 29.13
C LEU A 242 41.79 32.27 30.28
N GLU A 243 41.37 32.55 31.49
CA GLU A 243 42.23 32.54 32.70
C GLU A 243 41.41 32.01 33.90
N ALA A 244 42.02 31.17 34.73
CA ALA A 244 41.41 30.77 35.96
C ALA A 244 41.40 31.94 36.95
N PRO A 245 40.49 31.97 37.97
CA PRO A 245 40.50 32.96 39.03
C PRO A 245 41.80 32.92 39.85
N ASP A 246 42.33 34.09 40.18
CA ASP A 246 43.45 34.16 41.16
C ASP A 246 42.95 33.56 42.49
N ASN A 247 43.85 32.83 43.21
CA ASN A 247 43.47 32.08 44.41
C ASN A 247 43.00 32.95 45.60
N ASP A 248 43.04 34.28 45.51
CA ASP A 248 42.65 35.26 46.53
C ASP A 248 41.24 35.88 46.34
N ALA A 249 40.42 35.45 45.31
CA ALA A 249 39.07 35.90 45.21
C ALA A 249 38.13 35.01 46.06
N GLU A 250 37.43 35.64 47.03
CA GLU A 250 36.38 34.99 47.84
C GLU A 250 35.37 34.33 46.95
N LEU A 251 35.52 33.01 46.72
CA LEU A 251 34.53 32.19 46.04
C LEU A 251 33.36 31.91 46.99
N SER A 252 32.14 32.16 46.59
CA SER A 252 30.96 31.77 47.37
C SER A 252 30.99 30.25 47.63
N GLU A 253 30.64 29.81 48.84
CA GLU A 253 30.75 28.42 49.32
C GLU A 253 30.09 27.33 48.45
N ASN A 254 29.39 27.71 47.37
CA ASN A 254 28.68 26.80 46.45
C ASN A 254 29.37 26.56 45.08
N SER A 255 30.61 27.10 44.86
CA SER A 255 31.22 27.12 43.50
C SER A 255 32.07 25.89 43.12
N ASN A 256 32.22 24.90 43.95
CA ASN A 256 33.26 23.86 43.79
C ASN A 256 32.90 22.64 42.92
N ALA A 257 31.67 22.55 42.37
CA ALA A 257 31.31 21.31 41.67
C ALA A 257 31.45 21.37 40.14
N HIS A 258 31.52 22.55 39.51
CA HIS A 258 31.43 22.67 38.07
C HIS A 258 32.33 23.76 37.42
N ALA A 259 33.47 24.07 37.98
CA ALA A 259 34.42 25.06 37.44
C ALA A 259 34.95 24.65 36.06
N THR A 260 34.81 25.55 35.08
CA THR A 260 35.26 25.37 33.69
C THR A 260 36.81 25.44 33.64
N GLN A 261 37.48 24.51 32.96
CA GLN A 261 38.93 24.53 32.77
C GLN A 261 39.35 25.66 31.80
N GLN A 262 40.57 26.18 32.01
CA GLN A 262 41.15 27.20 31.12
C GLN A 262 41.23 26.67 29.68
N GLY A 263 40.79 27.51 28.71
CA GLY A 263 40.72 27.16 27.29
C GLY A 263 39.50 26.38 26.87
N GLN A 264 38.62 26.01 27.82
CA GLN A 264 37.37 25.33 27.48
C GLN A 264 36.36 26.32 26.87
N THR A 265 35.78 25.95 25.76
CA THR A 265 34.72 26.72 25.08
C THR A 265 33.38 26.01 25.27
N ILE A 266 32.40 26.73 25.81
CA ILE A 266 31.03 26.23 25.96
C ILE A 266 30.12 27.05 25.05
N ALA A 267 29.22 26.38 24.37
CA ALA A 267 28.25 27.01 23.49
C ALA A 267 26.86 27.08 24.14
N TRP A 268 26.15 28.19 23.90
CA TRP A 268 24.75 28.41 24.27
C TRP A 268 23.95 28.82 23.05
N SER A 269 22.64 28.63 23.11
CA SER A 269 21.72 29.08 22.07
C SER A 269 20.37 29.49 22.68
N GLU A 270 19.73 30.45 22.04
CA GLU A 270 18.33 30.77 22.26
C GLU A 270 17.42 29.72 21.62
N ASP A 271 17.97 28.96 20.66
CA ASP A 271 17.32 27.79 20.04
C ASP A 271 17.61 26.53 20.84
N PHE A 272 17.00 25.43 20.45
CA PHE A 272 17.22 24.13 21.09
C PHE A 272 18.66 23.63 20.85
N ALA A 273 19.50 23.73 21.86
CA ALA A 273 20.90 23.32 21.80
C ALA A 273 21.30 22.49 23.00
N CYS A 274 22.05 21.43 22.79
CA CYS A 274 22.67 20.66 23.83
C CYS A 274 23.94 21.39 24.33
N PRO A 275 24.16 21.56 25.66
CA PRO A 275 25.37 22.20 26.19
C PRO A 275 26.67 21.50 25.79
N GLU A 276 26.62 20.17 25.57
CA GLU A 276 27.77 19.33 25.24
C GLU A 276 27.97 19.16 23.73
N HIS A 277 26.89 19.15 22.91
CA HIS A 277 26.90 18.79 21.48
C HIS A 277 26.47 19.92 20.55
N GLY A 278 26.11 21.09 21.08
CA GLY A 278 25.73 22.27 20.33
C GLY A 278 24.29 22.28 19.80
N ALA A 279 23.96 23.25 18.95
CA ALA A 279 22.64 23.43 18.36
C ALA A 279 22.35 22.39 17.29
N PHE A 280 21.14 21.82 17.27
CA PHE A 280 20.73 20.82 16.31
C PHE A 280 19.30 21.04 15.76
N MET A 281 18.50 21.90 16.37
CA MET A 281 17.11 22.15 15.95
C MET A 281 16.77 23.64 16.07
N PRO A 282 16.35 24.30 14.98
CA PRO A 282 16.06 25.73 14.99
C PRO A 282 14.73 26.04 15.68
N GLU A 283 13.62 25.41 15.30
CA GLU A 283 12.29 25.68 15.83
C GLU A 283 11.37 24.43 15.70
N LEU A 284 10.55 24.19 16.73
CA LEU A 284 9.51 23.16 16.67
C LEU A 284 8.31 23.67 15.85
N SER A 285 8.29 23.36 14.56
CA SER A 285 7.17 23.66 13.68
C SER A 285 6.58 22.35 13.09
N PRO A 286 5.29 22.31 12.72
CA PRO A 286 4.68 21.11 12.13
C PRO A 286 5.40 20.59 10.89
N ARG A 287 6.15 21.44 10.18
CA ARG A 287 6.94 21.06 8.99
C ARG A 287 8.15 20.20 9.32
N VAL A 288 8.74 20.39 10.51
CA VAL A 288 9.88 19.61 10.99
C VAL A 288 9.49 18.16 11.26
N PHE A 289 8.24 17.89 11.60
CA PHE A 289 7.68 16.55 11.85
C PHE A 289 7.01 15.93 10.63
N SER A 290 7.20 16.51 9.45
CA SER A 290 6.66 15.99 8.19
C SER A 290 7.75 15.34 7.37
N PHE A 291 7.64 14.04 7.13
CA PHE A 291 8.54 13.31 6.21
C PHE A 291 8.31 13.68 4.73
N ASN A 292 7.23 14.43 4.41
CA ASN A 292 6.97 15.00 3.08
C ASN A 292 7.56 16.40 2.91
N SER A 293 8.10 16.98 3.98
CA SER A 293 8.76 18.29 3.95
C SER A 293 10.29 18.12 3.90
N PRO A 294 11.01 18.90 3.09
CA PRO A 294 12.49 18.88 3.09
C PRO A 294 13.11 19.20 4.45
N LEU A 295 12.39 19.93 5.33
CA LEU A 295 12.86 20.28 6.69
C LEU A 295 12.75 19.12 7.66
N GLY A 296 11.77 18.21 7.44
CA GLY A 296 11.50 17.09 8.35
C GLY A 296 11.98 15.75 7.84
N ALA A 297 12.14 15.60 6.53
CA ALA A 297 12.51 14.33 5.91
C ALA A 297 13.97 13.94 6.24
N CYS A 298 14.22 12.64 6.39
CA CYS A 298 15.56 12.09 6.38
C CYS A 298 16.28 12.45 5.09
N GLY A 299 17.50 13.00 5.17
CA GLY A 299 18.27 13.47 4.01
C GLY A 299 18.62 12.35 3.03
N THR A 300 18.83 11.14 3.52
CA THR A 300 19.26 9.97 2.74
C THR A 300 18.09 9.33 1.96
N CYS A 301 16.97 9.01 2.63
CA CYS A 301 15.81 8.40 1.97
C CYS A 301 14.74 9.41 1.53
N GLN A 302 14.95 10.69 1.79
CA GLN A 302 14.02 11.78 1.45
C GLN A 302 12.58 11.52 1.95
N GLY A 303 12.45 10.92 3.13
CA GLY A 303 11.18 10.63 3.78
C GLY A 303 10.49 9.33 3.34
N LEU A 304 11.15 8.49 2.54
CA LEU A 304 10.60 7.18 2.13
C LEU A 304 10.75 6.11 3.21
N GLY A 305 11.72 6.25 4.13
CA GLY A 305 12.04 5.26 5.15
C GLY A 305 12.85 4.08 4.63
N VAL A 306 12.86 3.87 3.32
CA VAL A 306 13.52 2.74 2.66
C VAL A 306 14.43 3.23 1.55
N GLN A 307 15.46 2.43 1.25
CA GLN A 307 16.27 2.55 0.06
C GLN A 307 16.15 1.29 -0.79
N ARG A 308 15.98 1.49 -2.09
CA ARG A 308 15.95 0.38 -3.02
C ARG A 308 17.37 -0.05 -3.34
N GLN A 309 17.73 -1.27 -2.99
CA GLN A 309 19.05 -1.85 -3.18
C GLN A 309 18.97 -3.16 -3.94
N PHE A 310 20.03 -3.53 -4.65
CA PHE A 310 20.13 -4.83 -5.28
C PHE A 310 20.17 -5.93 -4.21
N ASN A 311 19.34 -6.95 -4.40
CA ASN A 311 19.31 -8.13 -3.53
C ASN A 311 20.18 -9.23 -4.17
N VAL A 312 21.16 -9.74 -3.42
CA VAL A 312 22.09 -10.76 -3.90
C VAL A 312 21.37 -12.01 -4.39
N ASP A 313 20.32 -12.45 -3.67
CA ASP A 313 19.52 -13.63 -4.04
C ASP A 313 18.71 -13.45 -5.32
N LEU A 314 18.47 -12.20 -5.75
CA LEU A 314 17.80 -11.88 -7.02
C LEU A 314 18.77 -11.61 -8.17
N ILE A 315 20.04 -11.32 -7.87
CA ILE A 315 21.04 -11.05 -8.91
C ILE A 315 21.94 -12.25 -9.18
N VAL A 316 22.09 -13.19 -8.23
CA VAL A 316 22.93 -14.37 -8.37
C VAL A 316 22.11 -15.65 -8.13
N ASP A 317 22.24 -16.59 -9.06
CA ASP A 317 21.71 -17.94 -8.91
C ASP A 317 22.76 -18.81 -8.23
N GLY A 318 22.59 -19.06 -6.94
CA GLY A 318 23.53 -19.81 -6.08
C GLY A 318 23.86 -21.20 -6.60
N ASN A 319 22.93 -21.86 -7.27
CA ASN A 319 23.11 -23.20 -7.83
C ASN A 319 23.92 -23.24 -9.14
N MET A 320 24.19 -22.07 -9.72
CA MET A 320 24.95 -21.98 -10.97
C MET A 320 26.37 -21.48 -10.73
N SER A 321 27.32 -21.98 -11.53
CA SER A 321 28.70 -21.52 -11.51
C SER A 321 28.90 -20.26 -12.34
N VAL A 322 30.04 -19.59 -12.16
CA VAL A 322 30.44 -18.41 -12.94
C VAL A 322 30.47 -18.75 -14.44
N SER A 323 31.06 -19.89 -14.82
CA SER A 323 31.15 -20.34 -16.23
C SER A 323 29.78 -20.62 -16.84
N ASN A 324 28.80 -21.02 -16.04
CA ASN A 324 27.42 -21.25 -16.47
C ASN A 324 26.52 -19.99 -16.38
N GLY A 325 27.07 -18.84 -15.98
CA GLY A 325 26.37 -17.56 -15.94
C GLY A 325 25.49 -17.41 -14.70
N CYS A 326 26.09 -17.48 -13.51
CA CYS A 326 25.37 -17.31 -12.22
C CYS A 326 24.68 -15.96 -12.08
N VAL A 327 25.13 -14.89 -12.75
CA VAL A 327 24.56 -13.55 -12.63
C VAL A 327 23.32 -13.37 -13.51
N ILE A 328 22.16 -13.39 -12.92
CA ILE A 328 20.83 -13.37 -13.56
C ILE A 328 20.62 -12.16 -14.48
N PRO A 329 20.85 -10.88 -14.05
CA PRO A 329 20.64 -9.73 -14.92
C PRO A 329 21.49 -9.72 -16.19
N TRP A 330 22.63 -10.39 -16.19
CA TRP A 330 23.52 -10.43 -17.34
C TRP A 330 23.17 -11.51 -18.36
N ARG A 331 22.41 -12.56 -17.99
CA ARG A 331 21.96 -13.60 -18.93
C ARG A 331 21.17 -13.05 -20.12
N GLN A 332 20.43 -11.96 -19.91
CA GLN A 332 19.60 -11.31 -20.92
C GLN A 332 20.18 -9.98 -21.42
N SER A 333 21.43 -9.66 -21.11
CA SER A 333 22.10 -8.44 -21.59
C SER A 333 22.44 -8.55 -23.08
N MET A 334 22.81 -7.42 -23.71
CA MET A 334 23.26 -7.42 -25.11
C MET A 334 24.62 -8.09 -25.28
N SER A 335 25.38 -8.34 -24.21
CA SER A 335 26.72 -8.94 -24.25
C SER A 335 26.94 -9.87 -23.04
N PRO A 336 26.21 -10.99 -22.93
CA PRO A 336 26.33 -11.90 -21.78
C PRO A 336 27.71 -12.53 -21.67
N SER A 337 28.33 -12.88 -22.81
CA SER A 337 29.66 -13.47 -22.90
C SER A 337 30.76 -12.53 -22.41
N TRP A 338 30.63 -11.23 -22.65
CA TRP A 338 31.61 -10.23 -22.19
C TRP A 338 31.64 -10.14 -20.64
N TYR A 339 30.48 -10.07 -19.99
CA TYR A 339 30.41 -10.04 -18.53
C TYR A 339 30.95 -11.32 -17.89
N ARG A 340 30.69 -12.48 -18.53
CA ARG A 340 31.20 -13.76 -18.08
C ARG A 340 32.74 -13.79 -18.14
N LYS A 341 33.32 -13.34 -19.25
CA LYS A 341 34.78 -13.25 -19.42
C LYS A 341 35.45 -12.34 -18.37
N LEU A 342 34.81 -11.25 -18.01
CA LEU A 342 35.30 -10.39 -16.92
C LEU A 342 35.35 -11.14 -15.58
N LEU A 343 34.30 -11.87 -15.27
CA LEU A 343 34.26 -12.69 -14.04
C LEU A 343 35.28 -13.82 -14.09
N GLU A 344 35.42 -14.53 -15.22
CA GLU A 344 36.40 -15.60 -15.38
C GLU A 344 37.83 -15.06 -15.15
N CYS A 345 38.23 -13.92 -15.76
CA CYS A 345 39.51 -13.30 -15.50
C CYS A 345 39.72 -12.86 -14.05
N THR A 346 38.65 -12.42 -13.38
CA THR A 346 38.69 -12.06 -11.95
C THR A 346 38.91 -13.34 -11.10
N CYS A 347 38.18 -14.41 -11.40
CA CYS A 347 38.34 -15.70 -10.73
C CYS A 347 39.75 -16.26 -10.90
N ASP A 348 40.28 -16.23 -12.12
CA ASP A 348 41.64 -16.69 -12.45
C ASP A 348 42.72 -15.93 -11.65
N HIS A 349 42.55 -14.61 -11.48
CA HIS A 349 43.45 -13.79 -10.69
C HIS A 349 43.51 -14.16 -9.21
N TYR A 350 42.34 -14.48 -8.61
CA TYR A 350 42.22 -14.85 -7.19
C TYR A 350 42.24 -16.34 -6.91
N GLY A 351 42.33 -17.20 -7.96
CA GLY A 351 42.26 -18.64 -7.81
C GLY A 351 40.88 -19.19 -7.46
N ILE A 352 39.83 -18.40 -7.72
CA ILE A 352 38.44 -18.77 -7.43
C ILE A 352 37.96 -19.78 -8.49
N SER A 353 37.27 -20.83 -8.07
CA SER A 353 36.74 -21.84 -8.98
C SER A 353 35.59 -21.29 -9.83
N THR A 354 35.72 -21.33 -11.15
CA THR A 354 34.67 -20.92 -12.10
C THR A 354 33.59 -21.98 -12.33
N THR A 355 33.84 -23.22 -11.87
CA THR A 355 32.98 -24.39 -12.13
C THR A 355 32.13 -24.80 -10.93
N LEU A 356 32.49 -24.42 -9.71
CA LEU A 356 31.68 -24.62 -8.52
C LEU A 356 30.41 -23.75 -8.54
N PRO A 357 29.28 -24.25 -8.01
CA PRO A 357 28.11 -23.40 -7.74
C PRO A 357 28.48 -22.19 -6.88
N PHE A 358 27.91 -21.02 -7.18
CA PHE A 358 28.26 -19.79 -6.49
C PHE A 358 28.03 -19.86 -4.97
N GLU A 359 27.00 -20.58 -4.51
CA GLU A 359 26.74 -20.74 -3.08
C GLU A 359 27.82 -21.54 -2.35
N MET A 360 28.60 -22.41 -3.06
CA MET A 360 29.68 -23.21 -2.51
C MET A 360 31.04 -22.49 -2.47
N LEU A 361 31.12 -21.26 -2.96
CA LEU A 361 32.30 -20.41 -2.83
C LEU A 361 32.42 -19.91 -1.38
N ASP A 362 33.64 -19.62 -0.94
CA ASP A 362 33.88 -19.01 0.35
C ASP A 362 33.31 -17.58 0.43
N GLU A 363 33.03 -17.08 1.62
CA GLU A 363 32.42 -15.73 1.78
C GLU A 363 33.36 -14.63 1.25
N ASP A 364 34.68 -14.74 1.47
CA ASP A 364 35.67 -13.78 0.94
C ASP A 364 35.70 -13.78 -0.59
N GLU A 365 35.55 -14.97 -1.21
CA GLU A 365 35.46 -15.13 -2.67
C GLU A 365 34.17 -14.51 -3.22
N LYS A 366 33.04 -14.72 -2.52
CA LYS A 366 31.75 -14.08 -2.86
C LYS A 366 31.83 -12.56 -2.75
N ASP A 367 32.46 -12.05 -1.70
CA ASP A 367 32.59 -10.60 -1.49
C ASP A 367 33.42 -9.93 -2.57
N ILE A 368 34.53 -10.55 -2.98
CA ILE A 368 35.34 -10.06 -4.12
C ILE A 368 34.50 -9.98 -5.38
N LEU A 369 33.74 -11.03 -5.70
CA LEU A 369 32.92 -11.06 -6.91
C LEU A 369 31.77 -10.06 -6.85
N LEU A 370 31.10 -9.96 -5.69
CA LEU A 370 29.92 -9.10 -5.49
C LEU A 370 30.28 -7.62 -5.36
N TYR A 371 31.28 -7.28 -4.56
CA TYR A 371 31.55 -5.90 -4.15
C TYR A 371 32.88 -5.33 -4.68
N GLY A 372 33.74 -6.16 -5.24
CA GLY A 372 34.92 -5.74 -5.95
C GLY A 372 36.26 -6.08 -5.28
N SER A 373 37.32 -5.84 -6.02
CA SER A 373 38.71 -6.15 -5.60
C SER A 373 39.43 -5.02 -4.83
N GLY A 374 38.70 -3.98 -4.43
CA GLY A 374 39.28 -2.78 -3.80
C GLY A 374 40.28 -2.08 -4.71
N SER A 375 41.52 -1.91 -4.25
CA SER A 375 42.62 -1.27 -5.02
C SER A 375 43.40 -2.26 -5.87
N THR A 376 43.16 -3.57 -5.80
CA THR A 376 43.91 -4.59 -6.51
C THR A 376 43.61 -4.56 -8.00
N VAL A 377 44.62 -4.34 -8.81
CA VAL A 377 44.54 -4.25 -10.28
C VAL A 377 44.57 -5.64 -10.89
N ILE A 378 43.56 -5.96 -11.68
CA ILE A 378 43.41 -7.23 -12.40
C ILE A 378 43.75 -7.01 -13.88
N HIS A 379 44.49 -7.94 -14.48
CA HIS A 379 44.81 -7.94 -15.91
C HIS A 379 43.75 -8.74 -16.67
N TYR A 380 43.02 -8.04 -17.55
CA TYR A 380 41.98 -8.63 -18.39
C TYR A 380 42.56 -8.87 -19.79
N GLU A 381 42.57 -10.13 -20.19
CA GLU A 381 42.98 -10.53 -21.55
C GLU A 381 42.01 -11.59 -22.07
N PHE A 382 41.15 -11.22 -23.02
CA PHE A 382 40.20 -12.14 -23.63
C PHE A 382 39.78 -11.72 -25.04
N THR A 383 39.32 -12.67 -25.82
CA THR A 383 38.78 -12.45 -27.17
C THR A 383 37.24 -12.53 -27.11
N SER A 384 36.57 -11.50 -27.67
CA SER A 384 35.09 -11.51 -27.78
C SER A 384 34.64 -12.46 -28.89
N GLU A 385 33.31 -12.79 -28.86
CA GLU A 385 32.68 -13.63 -29.90
C GLU A 385 32.87 -13.05 -31.34
N ASN A 386 33.03 -11.75 -31.45
CA ASN A 386 33.26 -11.05 -32.72
C ASN A 386 34.74 -11.03 -33.13
N GLY A 387 35.61 -11.74 -32.42
CA GLY A 387 37.08 -11.78 -32.73
C GLY A 387 37.91 -10.58 -32.24
N SER A 388 37.30 -9.61 -31.56
CA SER A 388 38.02 -8.47 -30.98
C SER A 388 38.77 -8.90 -29.72
N GLN A 389 40.08 -8.56 -29.68
CA GLN A 389 40.93 -8.80 -28.52
C GLN A 389 40.84 -7.60 -27.55
N TYR A 390 40.63 -7.90 -26.28
CA TYR A 390 40.63 -6.92 -25.18
C TYR A 390 41.81 -7.21 -24.27
N LYS A 391 42.61 -6.15 -24.01
CA LYS A 391 43.75 -6.21 -23.09
C LYS A 391 43.86 -4.89 -22.34
N TYR A 392 43.53 -4.94 -21.04
CA TYR A 392 43.60 -3.79 -20.15
C TYR A 392 43.76 -4.21 -18.70
N SER A 393 44.12 -3.27 -17.85
CA SER A 393 44.33 -3.52 -16.42
C SER A 393 43.54 -2.50 -15.62
N LYS A 394 42.66 -3.00 -14.71
CA LYS A 394 41.89 -2.18 -13.78
C LYS A 394 41.42 -3.01 -12.58
N PRO A 395 41.07 -2.40 -11.46
CA PRO A 395 40.39 -3.11 -10.37
C PRO A 395 39.04 -3.64 -10.83
N TRP A 396 38.63 -4.75 -10.26
CA TRP A 396 37.26 -5.25 -10.40
C TRP A 396 36.30 -4.40 -9.58
N GLU A 397 35.25 -3.84 -10.18
CA GLU A 397 34.29 -2.94 -9.56
C GLU A 397 33.27 -3.68 -8.68
N GLY A 398 33.10 -5.01 -8.90
CA GLY A 398 32.03 -5.79 -8.28
C GLY A 398 30.75 -5.90 -9.13
N ILE A 399 29.99 -6.97 -8.92
CA ILE A 399 28.71 -7.21 -9.61
C ILE A 399 27.69 -6.12 -9.19
N VAL A 400 27.54 -5.90 -7.88
CA VAL A 400 26.55 -4.96 -7.32
C VAL A 400 26.85 -3.51 -7.76
N PRO A 401 28.05 -2.94 -7.54
CA PRO A 401 28.35 -1.58 -7.97
C PRO A 401 28.20 -1.37 -9.48
N ARG A 402 28.51 -2.41 -10.27
CA ARG A 402 28.33 -2.34 -11.71
C ARG A 402 26.87 -2.34 -12.15
N LEU A 403 26.02 -3.06 -11.48
CA LEU A 403 24.56 -3.03 -11.70
C LEU A 403 23.98 -1.67 -11.27
N GLU A 404 24.43 -1.10 -10.14
CA GLU A 404 24.06 0.24 -9.68
C GLU A 404 24.40 1.31 -10.70
N LYS A 405 25.63 1.26 -11.22
CA LYS A 405 26.06 2.16 -12.29
C LYS A 405 25.20 2.00 -13.55
N THR A 406 24.92 0.77 -13.96
CA THR A 406 24.06 0.48 -15.12
C THR A 406 22.63 1.02 -14.88
N TYR A 407 22.10 0.90 -13.67
CA TYR A 407 20.79 1.41 -13.31
C TYR A 407 20.73 2.94 -13.35
N ALA A 408 21.78 3.61 -12.86
CA ALA A 408 21.88 5.06 -12.86
C ALA A 408 22.02 5.65 -14.29
N GLU A 409 22.76 4.99 -15.16
CA GLU A 409 23.11 5.48 -16.50
C GLU A 409 22.13 5.06 -17.60
N THR A 410 21.28 4.02 -17.37
CA THR A 410 20.42 3.49 -18.43
C THR A 410 19.27 4.41 -18.79
N THR A 411 19.08 4.66 -20.08
CA THR A 411 17.93 5.36 -20.66
C THR A 411 16.84 4.39 -21.15
N SER A 412 17.11 3.07 -21.15
CA SER A 412 16.19 2.04 -21.62
C SER A 412 15.23 1.62 -20.50
N ASP A 413 13.93 1.88 -20.66
CA ASP A 413 12.90 1.45 -19.73
C ASP A 413 12.88 -0.08 -19.52
N ARG A 414 13.14 -0.85 -20.58
CA ARG A 414 13.21 -2.32 -20.49
C ARG A 414 14.36 -2.77 -19.58
N THR A 415 15.54 -2.17 -19.73
CA THR A 415 16.69 -2.47 -18.87
C THR A 415 16.43 -2.02 -17.45
N ARG A 416 15.90 -0.81 -17.27
CA ARG A 416 15.56 -0.26 -15.97
C ARG A 416 14.57 -1.15 -15.21
N ASN A 417 13.48 -1.57 -15.86
CA ASN A 417 12.47 -2.43 -15.25
C ASN A 417 13.03 -3.82 -14.90
N ARG A 418 13.92 -4.37 -15.70
CA ARG A 418 14.62 -5.63 -15.38
C ARG A 418 15.52 -5.49 -14.15
N LEU A 419 16.27 -4.39 -14.03
CA LEU A 419 17.13 -4.14 -12.87
C LEU A 419 16.29 -3.89 -11.62
N ILE A 420 15.16 -3.19 -11.73
CA ILE A 420 14.21 -2.99 -10.62
C ILE A 420 13.67 -4.33 -10.08
N SER A 421 13.43 -5.32 -10.93
CA SER A 421 12.98 -6.65 -10.48
C SER A 421 14.04 -7.41 -9.68
N CYS A 422 15.29 -6.99 -9.71
CA CYS A 422 16.41 -7.55 -8.93
C CYS A 422 16.71 -6.73 -7.66
N MET A 423 15.88 -5.75 -7.33
CA MET A 423 16.05 -4.89 -6.16
C MET A 423 14.95 -5.16 -5.12
N THR A 424 15.29 -4.97 -3.85
CA THR A 424 14.36 -4.94 -2.72
C THR A 424 14.46 -3.61 -1.98
N ASP A 425 13.37 -3.21 -1.36
CA ASP A 425 13.34 -2.05 -0.48
C ASP A 425 13.86 -2.49 0.90
N LEU A 426 15.02 -1.96 1.32
CA LEU A 426 15.60 -2.15 2.65
C LEU A 426 15.44 -0.88 3.46
N ASP A 427 15.40 -1.01 4.78
CA ASP A 427 15.31 0.15 5.66
C ASP A 427 16.50 1.09 5.45
N CYS A 428 16.23 2.38 5.48
CA CYS A 428 17.25 3.40 5.30
C CYS A 428 18.29 3.33 6.45
N PRO A 429 19.60 3.20 6.17
CA PRO A 429 20.62 3.05 7.20
C PRO A 429 20.71 4.24 8.16
N ASP A 430 20.32 5.45 7.72
CA ASP A 430 20.40 6.65 8.57
C ASP A 430 19.18 6.81 9.48
N CYS A 431 17.99 6.40 9.04
CA CYS A 431 16.78 6.59 9.83
C CYS A 431 16.11 5.28 10.25
N ASN A 432 16.64 4.11 9.89
CA ASN A 432 16.08 2.81 10.26
C ASN A 432 14.57 2.70 10.04
N GLY A 433 14.08 3.21 8.90
CA GLY A 433 12.65 3.21 8.57
C GLY A 433 11.85 4.40 9.15
N GLU A 434 12.38 5.18 10.07
CA GLU A 434 11.66 6.25 10.79
C GLU A 434 11.28 7.48 9.92
N LYS A 435 11.79 7.59 8.69
CA LYS A 435 11.45 8.61 7.67
C LYS A 435 11.85 10.04 7.99
N LEU A 436 12.01 10.41 9.25
CA LEU A 436 12.31 11.76 9.71
C LEU A 436 13.82 12.03 9.82
N ASN A 437 14.21 13.30 9.81
CA ASN A 437 15.57 13.73 10.07
C ASN A 437 15.99 13.42 11.53
N ARG A 438 17.30 13.44 11.78
CA ARG A 438 17.85 13.07 13.08
C ARG A 438 17.30 13.92 14.23
N ALA A 439 17.09 15.21 14.04
CA ALA A 439 16.61 16.09 15.09
C ALA A 439 15.12 15.83 15.45
N ALA A 440 14.25 15.70 14.44
CA ALA A 440 12.83 15.47 14.66
C ALA A 440 12.53 14.13 15.34
N ARG A 441 13.38 13.12 15.13
CA ARG A 441 13.22 11.78 15.73
C ARG A 441 13.40 11.76 17.24
N TYR A 442 14.12 12.74 17.81
CA TYR A 442 14.43 12.81 19.23
C TYR A 442 13.58 13.84 19.99
N VAL A 443 12.38 14.14 19.47
CA VAL A 443 11.39 14.94 20.20
C VAL A 443 10.32 14.00 20.75
N THR A 444 10.02 14.10 22.04
CA THR A 444 9.04 13.26 22.74
C THR A 444 7.80 14.05 23.16
N VAL A 445 6.67 13.38 23.22
CA VAL A 445 5.43 13.83 23.88
C VAL A 445 5.06 12.75 24.90
N GLY A 446 5.00 13.12 26.19
CA GLY A 446 4.79 12.16 27.27
C GLY A 446 5.80 11.02 27.24
N GLY A 447 7.09 11.32 26.98
CA GLY A 447 8.18 10.34 26.92
C GLY A 447 8.30 9.58 25.58
N VAL A 448 7.27 9.60 24.73
CA VAL A 448 7.19 8.80 23.49
C VAL A 448 7.59 9.61 22.26
N ARG A 449 8.38 9.03 21.34
CA ARG A 449 8.81 9.65 20.08
C ARG A 449 7.74 9.48 18.97
N LEU A 450 7.64 10.44 18.04
CA LEU A 450 6.70 10.36 16.92
C LEU A 450 6.88 9.11 16.04
N PRO A 451 8.10 8.65 15.72
CA PRO A 451 8.28 7.40 14.97
C PRO A 451 7.70 6.17 15.69
N GLU A 452 7.82 6.09 17.01
CA GLU A 452 7.28 4.98 17.81
C GLU A 452 5.76 4.91 17.70
N VAL A 453 5.08 6.05 17.82
CA VAL A 453 3.62 6.12 17.60
C VAL A 453 3.23 5.76 16.16
N SER A 454 4.04 6.17 15.20
CA SER A 454 3.76 5.88 13.78
C SER A 454 3.92 4.39 13.44
N GLN A 455 4.83 3.70 14.10
CA GLN A 455 5.13 2.28 13.85
C GLN A 455 4.21 1.32 14.62
N CYS A 456 3.54 1.78 15.68
CA CYS A 456 2.63 0.93 16.43
C CYS A 456 1.29 0.72 15.72
N SER A 457 0.52 -0.26 16.18
CA SER A 457 -0.82 -0.54 15.67
C SER A 457 -1.81 0.57 16.03
N VAL A 458 -2.90 0.67 15.29
CA VAL A 458 -4.00 1.59 15.61
C VAL A 458 -4.52 1.35 17.03
N HIS A 459 -4.62 0.08 17.45
CA HIS A 459 -5.04 -0.30 18.79
C HIS A 459 -4.10 0.27 19.87
N ASP A 460 -2.78 0.06 19.72
CA ASP A 460 -1.79 0.53 20.69
C ASP A 460 -1.67 2.05 20.70
N ALA A 461 -1.76 2.69 19.50
CA ALA A 461 -1.81 4.14 19.40
C ALA A 461 -3.03 4.73 20.11
N LEU A 462 -4.20 4.09 20.00
CA LEU A 462 -5.42 4.50 20.69
C LEU A 462 -5.26 4.36 22.21
N GLY A 463 -4.72 3.23 22.67
CA GLY A 463 -4.42 3.00 24.08
C GLY A 463 -3.43 4.03 24.65
N LEU A 464 -2.37 4.36 23.89
CA LEU A 464 -1.40 5.38 24.26
C LEU A 464 -2.06 6.78 24.42
N VAL A 465 -2.86 7.17 23.44
CA VAL A 465 -3.53 8.48 23.42
C VAL A 465 -4.50 8.61 24.59
N ARG A 466 -5.21 7.54 24.95
CA ARG A 466 -6.06 7.48 26.14
C ARG A 466 -5.28 7.56 27.44
N ALA A 467 -4.12 6.93 27.49
CA ALA A 467 -3.24 6.96 28.67
C ALA A 467 -2.62 8.34 28.95
N TRP A 468 -2.58 9.24 27.97
CA TRP A 468 -2.22 10.65 28.21
C TRP A 468 -3.32 11.42 28.96
N ASN A 469 -4.58 10.94 28.93
CA ASN A 469 -5.66 11.54 29.69
C ASN A 469 -5.55 11.08 31.17
N PRO A 470 -5.58 11.99 32.19
CA PRO A 470 -5.46 11.62 33.58
C PRO A 470 -6.54 10.67 34.10
N GLU A 471 -7.71 10.62 33.46
CA GLU A 471 -8.82 9.71 33.79
C GLU A 471 -8.84 8.46 32.90
N GLY A 472 -7.84 8.28 32.04
CA GLY A 472 -7.76 7.19 31.08
C GLY A 472 -7.28 5.86 31.67
N ASP A 473 -7.43 4.80 30.86
CA ASP A 473 -6.86 3.48 31.15
C ASP A 473 -5.32 3.55 31.15
N GLY A 474 -4.67 2.61 31.83
CA GLY A 474 -3.21 2.53 31.84
C GLY A 474 -2.62 2.34 30.43
N PRO A 475 -1.31 2.65 30.22
CA PRO A 475 -0.70 2.54 28.92
C PRO A 475 -0.62 1.11 28.42
N PRO A 476 -0.68 0.90 27.07
CA PRO A 476 -0.37 -0.39 26.46
C PRO A 476 1.01 -0.91 26.89
N GLU A 477 1.18 -2.25 26.92
CA GLU A 477 2.42 -2.92 27.32
C GLU A 477 3.65 -2.34 26.60
N ALA A 478 3.53 -2.02 25.32
CA ALA A 478 4.60 -1.42 24.51
C ALA A 478 5.12 -0.05 25.00
N PHE A 479 4.34 0.66 25.80
CA PHE A 479 4.66 2.02 26.27
C PHE A 479 4.78 2.15 27.79
N GLN A 480 4.64 1.05 28.56
CA GLN A 480 4.64 1.09 30.03
C GLN A 480 5.89 1.73 30.62
N ASP A 481 7.07 1.44 30.03
CA ASP A 481 8.36 1.96 30.52
C ASP A 481 8.72 3.36 29.99
N LEU A 482 8.00 3.84 28.97
CA LEU A 482 8.31 5.09 28.27
C LEU A 482 7.38 6.24 28.66
N LEU A 483 6.18 5.92 29.14
CA LEU A 483 5.14 6.92 29.35
C LEU A 483 5.44 7.85 30.52
N GLU A 484 5.55 9.14 30.23
CA GLU A 484 5.58 10.22 31.21
C GLU A 484 4.23 10.93 31.26
N THR A 485 3.79 11.34 32.44
CA THR A 485 2.57 12.16 32.57
C THR A 485 2.77 13.53 31.96
N LEU A 486 1.79 13.97 31.16
CA LEU A 486 1.78 15.32 30.62
C LEU A 486 1.50 16.33 31.77
N ASP A 487 2.28 17.42 31.80
CA ASP A 487 2.04 18.50 32.75
C ASP A 487 0.74 19.27 32.40
N GLU A 488 0.18 20.00 33.39
CA GLU A 488 -1.09 20.73 33.21
C GLU A 488 -1.09 21.69 32.03
N ARG A 489 0.06 22.32 31.75
CA ARG A 489 0.20 23.23 30.60
C ARG A 489 0.15 22.50 29.28
N SER A 490 0.85 21.38 29.15
CA SER A 490 0.87 20.53 27.98
C SER A 490 -0.51 19.92 27.71
N MET A 491 -1.21 19.51 28.78
CA MET A 491 -2.60 19.02 28.66
C MET A 491 -3.56 20.12 28.20
N PHE A 492 -3.44 21.34 28.75
CA PHE A 492 -4.28 22.46 28.33
C PHE A 492 -4.09 22.78 26.84
N ILE A 493 -2.85 22.78 26.34
CA ILE A 493 -2.53 23.05 24.94
C ILE A 493 -2.93 21.88 24.03
N GLY A 494 -2.71 20.65 24.47
CA GLY A 494 -2.84 19.44 23.66
C GLY A 494 -4.23 18.81 23.66
N SER A 495 -5.11 19.11 24.62
CA SER A 495 -6.38 18.39 24.87
C SER A 495 -7.27 18.25 23.64
N GLU A 496 -7.52 19.32 22.88
CA GLU A 496 -8.35 19.28 21.68
C GLU A 496 -7.70 18.46 20.55
N ILE A 497 -6.37 18.54 20.42
CA ILE A 497 -5.62 17.77 19.42
C ILE A 497 -5.65 16.27 19.78
N ILE A 498 -5.44 15.95 21.05
CA ILE A 498 -5.49 14.58 21.59
C ILE A 498 -6.87 13.96 21.34
N LYS A 499 -7.94 14.70 21.62
CA LYS A 499 -9.33 14.28 21.40
C LYS A 499 -9.63 14.00 19.91
N GLU A 500 -9.11 14.83 19.01
CA GLU A 500 -9.25 14.59 17.56
C GLU A 500 -8.50 13.34 17.11
N ILE A 501 -7.28 13.11 17.64
CA ILE A 501 -6.50 11.90 17.35
C ILE A 501 -7.23 10.66 17.89
N GLU A 502 -7.71 10.71 19.14
CA GLU A 502 -8.46 9.63 19.77
C GLU A 502 -9.71 9.28 18.95
N GLY A 503 -10.49 10.28 18.54
CA GLY A 503 -11.68 10.07 17.72
C GLY A 503 -11.38 9.37 16.41
N ARG A 504 -10.33 9.80 15.68
CA ARG A 504 -9.93 9.19 14.40
C ARG A 504 -9.38 7.78 14.55
N LEU A 505 -8.56 7.53 15.58
CA LEU A 505 -8.07 6.19 15.92
C LEU A 505 -9.23 5.26 16.33
N GLY A 506 -10.17 5.77 17.13
CA GLY A 506 -11.36 5.04 17.54
C GLY A 506 -12.25 4.61 16.36
N PHE A 507 -12.36 5.45 15.32
CA PHE A 507 -13.08 5.05 14.09
C PHE A 507 -12.35 3.98 13.31
N LEU A 508 -11.02 4.02 13.23
CA LEU A 508 -10.25 2.94 12.59
C LEU A 508 -10.39 1.62 13.34
N ASP A 509 -10.37 1.65 14.68
CA ASP A 509 -10.61 0.49 15.52
C ASP A 509 -12.02 -0.08 15.32
N SER A 510 -13.05 0.78 15.27
CA SER A 510 -14.45 0.38 15.11
C SER A 510 -14.77 -0.31 13.78
N VAL A 511 -14.02 0.02 12.70
CA VAL A 511 -14.16 -0.65 11.39
C VAL A 511 -13.26 -1.89 11.24
N GLY A 512 -12.66 -2.38 12.34
CA GLY A 512 -11.82 -3.58 12.35
C GLY A 512 -10.45 -3.40 11.67
N LEU A 513 -9.83 -2.21 11.79
CA LEU A 513 -8.50 -1.91 11.31
C LEU A 513 -7.49 -1.69 12.45
N ASP A 514 -7.81 -2.20 13.63
CA ASP A 514 -7.03 -2.13 14.87
C ASP A 514 -5.60 -2.66 14.74
N TYR A 515 -5.39 -3.64 13.85
CA TYR A 515 -4.10 -4.30 13.60
C TYR A 515 -3.16 -3.53 12.66
N LEU A 516 -3.63 -2.53 11.92
CA LEU A 516 -2.81 -1.77 10.99
C LEU A 516 -1.85 -0.84 11.73
N THR A 517 -0.59 -0.76 11.28
CA THR A 517 0.32 0.26 11.75
C THR A 517 0.06 1.60 11.04
N LEU A 518 0.26 2.71 11.75
CA LEU A 518 -0.02 4.04 11.23
C LEU A 518 0.92 4.43 10.07
N ASP A 519 2.14 3.89 10.06
CA ASP A 519 3.14 4.14 9.02
C ASP A 519 3.02 3.20 7.81
N ARG A 520 2.09 2.22 7.84
CA ARG A 520 1.88 1.26 6.74
C ARG A 520 1.57 2.00 5.44
N LYS A 521 2.29 1.67 4.40
CA LYS A 521 2.17 2.31 3.08
C LYS A 521 0.79 2.01 2.47
N ALA A 522 0.11 3.04 1.98
CA ALA A 522 -1.24 2.92 1.40
C ALA A 522 -1.31 1.99 0.18
N ASN A 523 -0.23 1.88 -0.59
CA ASN A 523 -0.15 0.98 -1.76
C ASN A 523 0.00 -0.50 -1.38
N THR A 524 0.21 -0.84 -0.11
CA THR A 524 0.28 -2.22 0.41
C THR A 524 -1.04 -2.70 1.01
N LEU A 525 -2.04 -1.81 1.05
CA LEU A 525 -3.36 -2.12 1.59
C LEU A 525 -4.18 -2.93 0.59
N SER A 526 -4.97 -3.85 1.07
CA SER A 526 -6.01 -4.51 0.29
C SER A 526 -7.13 -3.53 -0.10
N GLY A 527 -7.95 -3.89 -1.09
CA GLY A 527 -9.09 -3.08 -1.51
C GLY A 527 -10.05 -2.80 -0.35
N GLY A 528 -10.37 -3.81 0.44
CA GLY A 528 -11.25 -3.68 1.62
C GLY A 528 -10.64 -2.83 2.74
N GLU A 529 -9.33 -2.96 3.05
CA GLU A 529 -8.64 -2.09 4.02
C GLU A 529 -8.69 -0.63 3.58
N SER A 530 -8.38 -0.34 2.31
CA SER A 530 -8.44 1.02 1.75
C SER A 530 -9.85 1.62 1.82
N GLN A 531 -10.88 0.83 1.53
CA GLN A 531 -12.28 1.25 1.61
C GLN A 531 -12.69 1.59 3.03
N ARG A 532 -12.33 0.73 4.00
CA ARG A 532 -12.63 0.96 5.43
C ARG A 532 -11.91 2.16 6.01
N ILE A 533 -10.66 2.42 5.59
CA ILE A 533 -9.95 3.65 5.96
C ILE A 533 -10.73 4.88 5.47
N ARG A 534 -11.21 4.89 4.23
CA ARG A 534 -12.04 5.99 3.71
C ARG A 534 -13.35 6.11 4.49
N LEU A 535 -14.00 4.98 4.82
CA LEU A 535 -15.21 4.97 5.62
C LEU A 535 -14.95 5.60 6.99
N ALA A 536 -13.91 5.17 7.71
CA ALA A 536 -13.51 5.72 9.01
C ALA A 536 -13.25 7.23 8.93
N THR A 537 -12.57 7.71 7.87
CA THR A 537 -12.31 9.14 7.65
C THR A 537 -13.62 9.92 7.44
N GLN A 538 -14.58 9.37 6.70
CA GLN A 538 -15.87 10.03 6.47
C GLN A 538 -16.75 10.06 7.73
N ILE A 539 -16.78 8.98 8.51
CA ILE A 539 -17.47 8.93 9.81
C ILE A 539 -16.88 9.97 10.76
N GLY A 540 -15.55 10.09 10.78
CA GLY A 540 -14.83 11.11 11.58
C GLY A 540 -15.25 12.55 11.28
N SER A 541 -15.74 12.83 10.07
CA SER A 541 -16.25 14.15 9.70
C SER A 541 -17.60 14.52 10.35
N ARG A 542 -18.32 13.54 10.93
CA ARG A 542 -19.65 13.66 11.56
C ARG A 542 -20.68 14.44 10.72
N LEU A 543 -20.59 14.30 9.39
CA LEU A 543 -21.57 14.93 8.48
C LEU A 543 -22.95 14.31 8.69
N THR A 544 -24.00 15.14 8.65
CA THR A 544 -25.40 14.74 8.79
C THR A 544 -26.21 15.12 7.56
N GLY A 545 -27.28 14.36 7.27
CA GLY A 545 -28.13 14.62 6.10
C GLY A 545 -27.49 14.29 4.76
N VAL A 546 -26.45 13.47 4.74
CA VAL A 546 -25.70 13.02 3.55
C VAL A 546 -26.19 11.62 3.13
N MET A 547 -26.11 11.34 1.84
CA MET A 547 -26.31 9.99 1.30
C MET A 547 -24.94 9.33 1.04
N TYR A 548 -24.60 8.30 1.81
CA TYR A 548 -23.40 7.49 1.60
C TYR A 548 -23.72 6.31 0.71
N VAL A 549 -22.96 6.12 -0.34
CA VAL A 549 -23.08 4.98 -1.27
C VAL A 549 -21.85 4.12 -1.14
N LEU A 550 -22.02 2.88 -0.66
CA LEU A 550 -20.93 1.94 -0.36
C LEU A 550 -21.03 0.72 -1.30
N ASP A 551 -19.88 0.23 -1.76
CA ASP A 551 -19.76 -0.96 -2.60
C ASP A 551 -19.12 -2.09 -1.82
N GLU A 552 -19.91 -3.08 -1.44
CA GLU A 552 -19.49 -4.30 -0.73
C GLU A 552 -18.51 -4.05 0.43
N PRO A 553 -18.88 -3.26 1.45
CA PRO A 553 -17.95 -2.88 2.54
C PRO A 553 -17.52 -4.06 3.42
N SER A 554 -18.24 -5.19 3.42
CA SER A 554 -17.92 -6.43 4.16
C SER A 554 -16.82 -7.27 3.51
N ILE A 555 -16.33 -6.89 2.32
CA ILE A 555 -15.33 -7.67 1.57
C ILE A 555 -14.05 -7.94 2.38
N GLY A 556 -13.61 -9.21 2.37
CA GLY A 556 -12.38 -9.65 3.03
C GLY A 556 -12.43 -9.59 4.56
N LEU A 557 -13.62 -9.43 5.13
CA LEU A 557 -13.85 -9.45 6.56
C LEU A 557 -14.17 -10.85 7.09
N HIS A 558 -13.60 -11.17 8.23
CA HIS A 558 -14.11 -12.25 9.06
C HIS A 558 -15.44 -11.82 9.69
N GLN A 559 -16.35 -12.75 9.97
CA GLN A 559 -17.66 -12.46 10.53
C GLN A 559 -17.60 -11.61 11.81
N ARG A 560 -16.62 -11.85 12.67
CA ARG A 560 -16.38 -11.04 13.87
C ARG A 560 -16.12 -9.56 13.54
N ASP A 561 -15.36 -9.30 12.50
CA ASP A 561 -15.01 -7.93 12.09
C ASP A 561 -16.20 -7.28 11.36
N ASN A 562 -17.02 -8.09 10.67
CA ASN A 562 -18.25 -7.64 10.01
C ASN A 562 -19.28 -7.12 11.03
N ASP A 563 -19.45 -7.77 12.18
CA ASP A 563 -20.31 -7.29 13.26
C ASP A 563 -19.92 -5.88 13.75
N ARG A 564 -18.62 -5.59 13.86
CA ARG A 564 -18.11 -4.26 14.22
C ARG A 564 -18.43 -3.22 13.14
N LEU A 565 -18.21 -3.58 11.87
CA LEU A 565 -18.54 -2.72 10.74
C LEU A 565 -20.03 -2.38 10.71
N LEU A 566 -20.91 -3.38 10.86
CA LEU A 566 -22.37 -3.19 10.86
C LEU A 566 -22.82 -2.25 11.98
N LYS A 567 -22.26 -2.38 13.19
CA LYS A 567 -22.53 -1.45 14.28
C LYS A 567 -22.14 -0.01 13.89
N THR A 568 -20.99 0.18 13.29
CA THR A 568 -20.51 1.49 12.86
C THR A 568 -21.38 2.08 11.74
N LEU A 569 -21.84 1.27 10.78
CA LEU A 569 -22.78 1.69 9.74
C LEU A 569 -24.13 2.09 10.34
N ARG A 570 -24.60 1.36 11.35
CA ARG A 570 -25.82 1.71 12.06
C ARG A 570 -25.70 3.05 12.78
N GLU A 571 -24.61 3.28 13.50
CA GLU A 571 -24.30 4.56 14.15
C GLU A 571 -24.31 5.73 13.14
N LEU A 572 -23.73 5.52 11.94
CA LEU A 572 -23.72 6.52 10.87
C LEU A 572 -25.15 6.82 10.35
N SER A 573 -26.00 5.81 10.23
CA SER A 573 -27.42 5.98 9.87
C SER A 573 -28.20 6.73 10.94
N ASP A 574 -27.97 6.41 12.21
CA ASP A 574 -28.65 7.02 13.37
C ASP A 574 -28.34 8.53 13.52
N LEU A 575 -27.24 8.99 12.94
CA LEU A 575 -26.94 10.43 12.79
C LEU A 575 -27.85 11.16 11.78
N GLY A 576 -28.82 10.45 11.15
CA GLY A 576 -29.74 11.00 10.17
C GLY A 576 -29.23 10.96 8.73
N ASN A 577 -28.22 10.13 8.45
CA ASN A 577 -27.71 9.91 7.10
C ASN A 577 -28.46 8.77 6.39
N THR A 578 -28.56 8.87 5.08
CA THR A 578 -29.03 7.75 4.25
C THR A 578 -27.85 6.88 3.85
N LEU A 579 -27.85 5.61 4.23
CA LEU A 579 -26.85 4.65 3.78
C LEU A 579 -27.43 3.81 2.64
N LEU A 580 -26.76 3.82 1.51
CA LEU A 580 -27.07 3.01 0.36
C LEU A 580 -25.93 2.03 0.11
N VAL A 581 -26.14 0.77 0.44
CA VAL A 581 -25.08 -0.24 0.42
C VAL A 581 -25.39 -1.30 -0.61
N VAL A 582 -24.48 -1.55 -1.54
CA VAL A 582 -24.54 -2.72 -2.44
C VAL A 582 -23.89 -3.87 -1.69
N GLU A 583 -24.62 -4.94 -1.40
CA GLU A 583 -24.12 -6.04 -0.55
C GLU A 583 -24.70 -7.41 -0.90
N HIS A 584 -23.94 -8.44 -0.48
CA HIS A 584 -24.29 -9.86 -0.62
C HIS A 584 -24.19 -10.65 0.68
N ASP A 585 -23.62 -10.04 1.73
CA ASP A 585 -23.42 -10.67 3.03
C ASP A 585 -24.76 -10.85 3.76
N GLU A 586 -24.98 -12.05 4.32
CA GLU A 586 -26.25 -12.41 4.97
C GLU A 586 -26.56 -11.52 6.19
N ASP A 587 -25.55 -11.25 7.04
CA ASP A 587 -25.73 -10.48 8.27
C ASP A 587 -26.07 -9.02 7.95
N THR A 588 -25.43 -8.46 6.93
CA THR A 588 -25.71 -7.12 6.42
C THR A 588 -27.14 -7.01 5.88
N LEU A 589 -27.57 -7.98 5.08
CA LEU A 589 -28.93 -8.01 4.53
C LEU A 589 -30.01 -8.12 5.62
N ARG A 590 -29.77 -8.92 6.66
CA ARG A 590 -30.71 -9.09 7.77
C ARG A 590 -30.82 -7.86 8.69
N GLN A 591 -29.71 -7.11 8.82
CA GLN A 591 -29.66 -5.91 9.67
C GLN A 591 -30.09 -4.62 8.94
N ALA A 592 -30.34 -4.65 7.65
CA ALA A 592 -30.84 -3.50 6.89
C ALA A 592 -32.23 -3.08 7.36
N ASP A 593 -32.54 -1.77 7.29
CA ASP A 593 -33.90 -1.26 7.48
C ASP A 593 -34.77 -1.53 6.26
N TRP A 594 -34.13 -1.54 5.07
CA TRP A 594 -34.79 -1.66 3.78
C TRP A 594 -33.93 -2.41 2.78
N LEU A 595 -34.53 -3.32 2.02
CA LEU A 595 -33.90 -4.06 0.94
C LEU A 595 -34.52 -3.75 -0.41
N CYS A 596 -33.67 -3.49 -1.41
CA CYS A 596 -34.08 -3.41 -2.82
C CYS A 596 -33.39 -4.55 -3.57
N ASP A 597 -34.13 -5.61 -3.91
CA ASP A 597 -33.59 -6.78 -4.61
C ASP A 597 -33.79 -6.67 -6.11
N LEU A 598 -32.67 -6.69 -6.86
CA LEU A 598 -32.63 -6.57 -8.30
C LEU A 598 -32.41 -7.93 -8.98
N GLY A 599 -33.18 -8.21 -10.01
CA GLY A 599 -33.09 -9.47 -10.73
C GLY A 599 -34.01 -9.53 -11.97
N PRO A 600 -34.65 -10.71 -12.22
CA PRO A 600 -34.42 -12.01 -11.56
C PRO A 600 -33.10 -12.69 -11.94
N GLY A 601 -32.52 -12.30 -13.08
CA GLY A 601 -31.27 -12.82 -13.61
C GLY A 601 -30.15 -11.77 -13.74
N ALA A 602 -29.15 -12.07 -14.56
CA ALA A 602 -28.00 -11.22 -14.84
C ALA A 602 -28.06 -10.62 -16.25
N GLY A 603 -27.41 -9.48 -16.48
CA GLY A 603 -27.32 -8.85 -17.79
C GLY A 603 -28.67 -8.52 -18.40
N LEU A 604 -29.00 -9.12 -19.57
CA LEU A 604 -30.27 -8.90 -20.26
C LEU A 604 -31.49 -9.44 -19.51
N GLU A 605 -31.31 -10.42 -18.63
CA GLU A 605 -32.37 -10.98 -17.79
C GLU A 605 -32.51 -10.26 -16.45
N GLY A 606 -31.58 -9.36 -16.15
CA GLY A 606 -31.60 -8.52 -14.95
C GLY A 606 -32.29 -7.16 -15.20
N GLY A 607 -31.99 -6.21 -14.33
CA GLY A 607 -32.40 -4.83 -14.45
C GLY A 607 -33.84 -4.53 -14.05
N VAL A 608 -34.48 -5.39 -13.28
CA VAL A 608 -35.84 -5.22 -12.76
C VAL A 608 -35.82 -5.27 -11.24
N VAL A 609 -36.64 -4.47 -10.58
CA VAL A 609 -36.86 -4.57 -9.13
C VAL A 609 -37.77 -5.77 -8.86
N VAL A 610 -37.25 -6.80 -8.21
CA VAL A 610 -37.97 -8.02 -7.86
C VAL A 610 -38.72 -7.88 -6.55
N ALA A 611 -38.07 -7.26 -5.57
CA ALA A 611 -38.67 -6.96 -4.28
C ALA A 611 -38.10 -5.66 -3.73
N ASN A 612 -38.90 -4.85 -3.04
CA ASN A 612 -38.50 -3.59 -2.44
C ASN A 612 -39.33 -3.41 -1.16
N GLY A 613 -38.70 -3.51 0.00
CA GLY A 613 -39.37 -3.50 1.29
C GLY A 613 -38.43 -3.84 2.43
N THR A 614 -39.01 -4.16 3.61
CA THR A 614 -38.26 -4.66 4.75
C THR A 614 -37.64 -6.04 4.47
N PRO A 615 -36.59 -6.45 5.20
CA PRO A 615 -36.02 -7.79 5.06
C PRO A 615 -37.06 -8.91 5.12
N ASP A 616 -38.06 -8.81 6.00
CA ASP A 616 -39.12 -9.81 6.16
C ASP A 616 -40.02 -9.88 4.92
N GLU A 617 -40.34 -8.74 4.31
CA GLU A 617 -41.13 -8.67 3.08
C GLU A 617 -40.38 -9.28 1.89
N VAL A 618 -39.07 -9.02 1.80
CA VAL A 618 -38.20 -9.60 0.75
C VAL A 618 -38.01 -11.11 0.97
N MET A 619 -37.90 -11.58 2.21
CA MET A 619 -37.86 -13.01 2.55
C MET A 619 -39.18 -13.71 2.17
N ALA A 620 -40.32 -13.05 2.30
CA ALA A 620 -41.61 -13.57 1.90
C ALA A 620 -41.84 -13.61 0.39
N CYS A 621 -41.09 -12.81 -0.38
CA CYS A 621 -41.25 -12.77 -1.85
C CYS A 621 -40.72 -14.05 -2.49
N GLU A 622 -41.58 -14.78 -3.20
CA GLU A 622 -41.22 -16.04 -3.88
C GLU A 622 -40.27 -15.81 -5.09
N ALA A 623 -40.40 -14.67 -5.77
CA ALA A 623 -39.58 -14.32 -6.92
C ALA A 623 -38.15 -13.89 -6.55
N SER A 624 -37.93 -13.49 -5.31
CA SER A 624 -36.62 -13.06 -4.82
C SER A 624 -35.70 -14.25 -4.58
N VAL A 625 -34.60 -14.28 -5.35
CA VAL A 625 -33.52 -15.27 -5.12
C VAL A 625 -32.83 -15.00 -3.79
N THR A 626 -32.52 -13.74 -3.50
CA THR A 626 -31.95 -13.30 -2.21
C THR A 626 -32.85 -13.68 -1.05
N GLY A 627 -34.17 -13.38 -1.15
CA GLY A 627 -35.16 -13.75 -0.14
C GLY A 627 -35.29 -15.27 0.06
N ALA A 628 -35.10 -16.07 -1.00
CA ALA A 628 -35.12 -17.53 -0.87
C ALA A 628 -33.92 -18.09 -0.07
N TYR A 629 -32.74 -17.48 -0.16
CA TYR A 629 -31.59 -17.85 0.68
C TYR A 629 -31.75 -17.35 2.12
N LEU A 630 -32.12 -16.09 2.29
CA LEU A 630 -32.33 -15.51 3.64
C LEU A 630 -33.42 -16.24 4.45
N SER A 631 -34.48 -16.71 3.80
CA SER A 631 -35.56 -17.46 4.46
C SER A 631 -35.26 -18.95 4.66
N GLY A 632 -34.10 -19.43 4.18
CA GLY A 632 -33.77 -20.86 4.24
C GLY A 632 -34.49 -21.76 3.22
N ARG A 633 -35.37 -21.19 2.33
CA ARG A 633 -36.00 -21.94 1.24
C ARG A 633 -34.99 -22.51 0.23
N LYS A 634 -33.86 -21.86 0.11
CA LYS A 634 -32.66 -22.35 -0.60
C LYS A 634 -31.48 -22.30 0.36
N SER A 635 -30.59 -23.28 0.23
CA SER A 635 -29.33 -23.32 0.97
C SER A 635 -28.22 -23.84 0.07
N ILE A 636 -26.98 -23.49 0.38
CA ILE A 636 -25.80 -24.03 -0.30
C ILE A 636 -25.44 -25.37 0.36
N PRO A 637 -25.57 -26.48 -0.39
CA PRO A 637 -25.30 -27.81 0.17
C PRO A 637 -23.78 -28.00 0.38
N TRP A 638 -23.41 -28.72 1.43
CA TRP A 638 -22.03 -29.17 1.63
C TRP A 638 -21.92 -30.69 1.47
N PRO A 639 -20.71 -31.24 1.19
CA PRO A 639 -20.53 -32.66 0.97
C PRO A 639 -20.87 -33.50 2.20
N SER A 640 -21.71 -34.52 2.05
CA SER A 640 -22.01 -35.49 3.12
C SER A 640 -20.80 -36.34 3.51
N LYS A 641 -19.84 -36.51 2.59
CA LYS A 641 -18.57 -37.20 2.80
C LYS A 641 -17.44 -36.32 2.29
N ARG A 642 -16.50 -36.00 3.17
CA ARG A 642 -15.29 -35.25 2.82
C ARG A 642 -14.22 -36.15 2.27
N THR A 643 -13.37 -35.62 1.39
CA THR A 643 -12.15 -36.29 0.93
C THR A 643 -11.20 -36.44 2.11
N LYS A 644 -10.86 -37.69 2.44
CA LYS A 644 -9.96 -37.94 3.58
C LYS A 644 -8.52 -37.54 3.23
N PRO A 645 -7.83 -36.82 4.13
CA PRO A 645 -6.44 -36.45 3.94
C PRO A 645 -5.56 -37.69 3.75
N GLY A 646 -4.82 -37.75 2.64
CA GLY A 646 -3.84 -38.78 2.39
C GLY A 646 -2.55 -38.60 3.22
N ARG A 647 -1.58 -39.53 3.05
CA ARG A 647 -0.26 -39.39 3.69
C ARG A 647 0.61 -38.28 3.09
N LYS A 648 0.34 -37.91 1.83
CA LYS A 648 1.08 -36.86 1.11
C LYS A 648 0.60 -35.49 1.51
N LYS A 649 1.52 -34.64 1.91
CA LYS A 649 1.23 -33.25 2.36
C LYS A 649 2.30 -32.30 1.84
N LEU A 650 1.90 -31.11 1.51
CA LEU A 650 2.79 -29.94 1.43
C LEU A 650 2.97 -29.39 2.84
N LYS A 651 4.20 -29.12 3.28
CA LYS A 651 4.47 -28.57 4.60
C LYS A 651 5.37 -27.36 4.49
N VAL A 652 4.90 -26.23 5.01
CA VAL A 652 5.71 -25.03 5.26
C VAL A 652 6.21 -25.14 6.68
N LYS A 653 7.53 -25.07 6.88
CA LYS A 653 8.17 -25.10 8.20
C LYS A 653 8.80 -23.76 8.53
N GLY A 654 8.65 -23.35 9.79
CA GLY A 654 9.28 -22.17 10.32
C GLY A 654 8.89 -20.89 9.61
N ALA A 655 7.62 -20.70 9.28
CA ALA A 655 7.12 -19.49 8.62
C ALA A 655 7.22 -18.27 9.54
N GLN A 656 7.99 -17.24 9.12
CA GLN A 656 8.29 -16.03 9.91
C GLN A 656 8.08 -14.72 9.09
N HIS A 657 7.35 -14.80 8.01
CA HIS A 657 7.12 -13.64 7.13
C HIS A 657 6.05 -12.72 7.70
N ASN A 658 6.33 -11.41 7.74
CA ASN A 658 5.47 -10.40 8.36
C ASN A 658 5.16 -10.76 9.83
N ASN A 659 3.87 -10.91 10.17
CA ASN A 659 3.42 -11.21 11.53
C ASN A 659 3.42 -12.69 11.90
N LEU A 660 3.85 -13.61 11.02
CA LEU A 660 3.86 -15.04 11.32
C LEU A 660 4.90 -15.41 12.39
N GLN A 661 4.47 -16.13 13.42
CA GLN A 661 5.25 -16.46 14.63
C GLN A 661 5.92 -17.85 14.54
N ASN A 662 6.82 -18.04 13.54
CA ASN A 662 7.58 -19.29 13.38
C ASN A 662 6.69 -20.53 13.33
N ILE A 663 5.63 -20.51 12.50
CA ILE A 663 4.62 -21.55 12.46
C ILE A 663 4.93 -22.64 11.44
N ASP A 664 4.49 -23.86 11.77
CA ASP A 664 4.51 -25.03 10.88
C ASP A 664 3.09 -25.35 10.40
N VAL A 665 2.90 -25.40 9.08
CA VAL A 665 1.58 -25.63 8.48
C VAL A 665 1.64 -26.72 7.44
N SER A 666 0.65 -27.63 7.43
CA SER A 666 0.56 -28.71 6.47
C SER A 666 -0.75 -28.71 5.68
N PHE A 667 -0.63 -28.82 4.35
CA PHE A 667 -1.74 -28.87 3.40
C PHE A 667 -1.85 -30.26 2.79
N PRO A 668 -2.98 -30.99 3.00
CA PRO A 668 -3.16 -32.32 2.41
C PRO A 668 -3.28 -32.23 0.88
N ILE A 669 -2.56 -33.11 0.18
CA ILE A 669 -2.62 -33.22 -1.28
C ILE A 669 -3.91 -33.93 -1.71
N GLY A 670 -4.55 -33.42 -2.78
CA GLY A 670 -5.82 -33.94 -3.31
C GLY A 670 -7.05 -33.53 -2.52
N CYS A 671 -6.92 -32.56 -1.61
CA CYS A 671 -8.01 -32.02 -0.81
C CYS A 671 -8.25 -30.55 -1.16
N MET A 672 -9.43 -30.04 -0.82
CA MET A 672 -9.76 -28.62 -0.78
C MET A 672 -9.54 -28.10 0.64
N THR A 673 -8.52 -27.26 0.82
CA THR A 673 -8.13 -26.68 2.11
C THR A 673 -8.48 -25.21 2.16
N ALA A 674 -9.27 -24.81 3.15
CA ALA A 674 -9.49 -23.40 3.46
C ALA A 674 -8.42 -22.89 4.44
N VAL A 675 -7.90 -21.69 4.19
CA VAL A 675 -7.09 -20.93 5.14
C VAL A 675 -7.95 -19.77 5.64
N THR A 676 -8.30 -19.84 6.93
CA THR A 676 -9.26 -18.96 7.58
C THR A 676 -8.62 -18.18 8.72
N GLY A 677 -9.37 -17.31 9.37
CA GLY A 677 -8.97 -16.52 10.54
C GLY A 677 -9.36 -15.06 10.40
N VAL A 678 -9.23 -14.32 11.48
CA VAL A 678 -9.58 -12.89 11.55
C VAL A 678 -8.78 -12.04 10.56
N SER A 679 -9.23 -10.81 10.30
CA SER A 679 -8.49 -9.87 9.44
C SER A 679 -7.10 -9.60 10.02
N GLY A 680 -6.06 -9.58 9.18
CA GLY A 680 -4.68 -9.38 9.63
C GLY A 680 -4.01 -10.57 10.34
N SER A 681 -4.65 -11.76 10.46
CA SER A 681 -4.08 -12.94 11.16
C SER A 681 -2.90 -13.61 10.45
N GLY A 682 -2.51 -13.17 9.25
CA GLY A 682 -1.34 -13.70 8.52
C GLY A 682 -1.67 -14.67 7.38
N LYS A 683 -2.95 -14.84 6.99
CA LYS A 683 -3.37 -15.73 5.88
C LYS A 683 -2.63 -15.48 4.58
N SER A 684 -2.64 -14.23 4.12
CA SER A 684 -1.96 -13.83 2.88
C SER A 684 -0.43 -13.90 3.02
N SER A 685 0.12 -13.64 4.22
CA SER A 685 1.55 -13.83 4.51
C SER A 685 1.98 -15.29 4.36
N LEU A 686 1.16 -16.23 4.84
CA LEU A 686 1.44 -17.67 4.73
C LEU A 686 1.27 -18.17 3.29
N VAL A 687 0.14 -17.88 2.65
CA VAL A 687 -0.22 -18.48 1.35
C VAL A 687 0.38 -17.68 0.20
N SER A 688 0.08 -16.37 0.10
CA SER A 688 0.52 -15.54 -1.02
C SER A 688 1.96 -15.04 -0.86
N GLY A 689 2.45 -14.88 0.40
CA GLY A 689 3.81 -14.42 0.70
C GLY A 689 4.85 -15.53 0.74
N ILE A 690 4.53 -16.74 1.22
CA ILE A 690 5.47 -17.84 1.36
C ILE A 690 5.16 -18.99 0.39
N LEU A 691 3.99 -19.64 0.56
CA LEU A 691 3.69 -20.91 -0.12
C LEU A 691 3.66 -20.75 -1.64
N ALA A 692 2.96 -19.75 -2.16
CA ALA A 692 2.81 -19.53 -3.59
C ALA A 692 4.15 -19.18 -4.28
N PRO A 693 4.97 -18.23 -3.78
CA PRO A 693 6.28 -17.95 -4.37
C PRO A 693 7.26 -19.11 -4.24
N ALA A 694 7.27 -19.84 -3.10
CA ALA A 694 8.12 -21.01 -2.92
C ALA A 694 7.77 -22.12 -3.92
N LEU A 695 6.49 -22.43 -4.11
CA LEU A 695 6.05 -23.39 -5.12
C LEU A 695 6.36 -22.93 -6.55
N GLN A 696 6.24 -21.62 -6.86
CA GLN A 696 6.62 -21.10 -8.17
C GLN A 696 8.12 -21.25 -8.43
N ARG A 697 8.95 -20.96 -7.43
CA ARG A 697 10.40 -21.16 -7.51
C ARG A 697 10.75 -22.62 -7.73
N ASP A 698 10.23 -23.52 -6.90
CA ASP A 698 10.66 -24.90 -6.85
C ASP A 698 10.06 -25.76 -7.99
N VAL A 699 8.78 -25.51 -8.38
CA VAL A 699 8.10 -26.27 -9.46
C VAL A 699 8.36 -25.65 -10.84
N HIS A 700 8.32 -24.30 -10.95
CA HIS A 700 8.40 -23.61 -12.24
C HIS A 700 9.76 -22.96 -12.49
N ARG A 701 10.70 -23.01 -11.54
CA ARG A 701 11.99 -22.30 -11.58
C ARG A 701 11.82 -20.80 -11.83
N ALA A 702 10.76 -20.22 -11.26
CA ALA A 702 10.51 -18.80 -11.37
C ALA A 702 11.47 -18.02 -10.47
N GLU A 703 11.88 -16.83 -10.91
CA GLU A 703 12.74 -15.93 -10.15
C GLU A 703 11.90 -15.15 -9.11
N THR A 704 11.26 -15.89 -8.17
CA THR A 704 10.44 -15.32 -7.10
C THR A 704 11.08 -15.59 -5.75
N LEU A 705 11.12 -14.58 -4.87
CA LEU A 705 11.56 -14.73 -3.50
C LEU A 705 10.36 -15.03 -2.59
N PRO A 706 10.31 -16.21 -1.96
CA PRO A 706 9.33 -16.47 -0.91
C PRO A 706 9.68 -15.70 0.36
N GLY A 707 8.65 -15.33 1.12
CA GLY A 707 8.82 -14.74 2.43
C GLY A 707 9.62 -15.66 3.37
N ARG A 708 10.13 -15.12 4.48
CA ARG A 708 11.02 -15.81 5.41
C ARG A 708 10.37 -17.09 5.96
N HIS A 709 10.99 -18.22 5.71
CA HIS A 709 10.58 -19.55 6.20
C HIS A 709 11.80 -20.48 6.24
N HIS A 710 11.68 -21.60 6.93
CA HIS A 710 12.79 -22.54 7.07
C HIS A 710 12.89 -23.48 5.86
N SER A 711 11.79 -24.16 5.50
CA SER A 711 11.74 -25.06 4.34
C SER A 711 10.33 -25.32 3.86
N LEU A 712 10.20 -25.74 2.58
CA LEU A 712 8.98 -26.27 1.99
C LEU A 712 9.19 -27.75 1.64
N GLU A 713 8.41 -28.65 2.26
CA GLU A 713 8.47 -30.11 2.02
C GLU A 713 7.30 -30.60 1.18
N GLY A 714 7.50 -31.68 0.43
CA GLY A 714 6.44 -32.35 -0.36
C GLY A 714 6.23 -31.79 -1.76
N VAL A 715 7.11 -30.94 -2.24
CA VAL A 715 7.07 -30.31 -3.59
C VAL A 715 7.13 -31.37 -4.70
N ASP A 716 7.83 -32.49 -4.50
CA ASP A 716 7.97 -33.61 -5.46
C ASP A 716 6.62 -34.22 -5.89
N HIS A 717 5.55 -33.92 -5.14
CA HIS A 717 4.20 -34.40 -5.45
C HIS A 717 3.39 -33.42 -6.29
N VAL A 718 3.98 -32.30 -6.70
CA VAL A 718 3.33 -31.20 -7.43
C VAL A 718 3.97 -31.01 -8.79
N ASP A 719 3.19 -31.18 -9.86
CA ASP A 719 3.67 -30.97 -11.23
C ASP A 719 3.47 -29.54 -11.72
N LYS A 720 2.45 -28.84 -11.21
CA LYS A 720 2.06 -27.51 -11.66
C LYS A 720 1.42 -26.70 -10.53
N VAL A 721 1.67 -25.41 -10.52
CA VAL A 721 1.04 -24.46 -9.60
C VAL A 721 0.31 -23.39 -10.40
N ILE A 722 -0.90 -23.05 -9.99
CA ILE A 722 -1.72 -22.01 -10.59
C ILE A 722 -2.24 -21.11 -9.48
N ILE A 723 -1.89 -19.82 -9.57
CA ILE A 723 -2.34 -18.79 -8.64
C ILE A 723 -3.45 -18.01 -9.31
N ILE A 724 -4.57 -17.88 -8.63
CA ILE A 724 -5.77 -17.19 -9.09
C ILE A 724 -6.09 -16.09 -8.09
N ASP A 725 -5.60 -14.90 -8.38
CA ASP A 725 -5.76 -13.67 -7.59
C ASP A 725 -6.73 -12.71 -8.26
N GLN A 726 -7.08 -11.62 -7.59
CA GLN A 726 -7.98 -10.57 -8.07
C GLN A 726 -7.31 -9.58 -9.04
N SER A 727 -6.04 -9.79 -9.41
CA SER A 727 -5.35 -8.88 -10.34
C SER A 727 -6.02 -8.86 -11.72
N PRO A 728 -6.06 -7.72 -12.41
CA PRO A 728 -6.69 -7.59 -13.73
C PRO A 728 -6.14 -8.58 -14.77
N ILE A 729 -6.97 -9.12 -15.66
CA ILE A 729 -6.55 -9.98 -16.78
C ILE A 729 -5.77 -9.22 -17.87
N GLY A 730 -5.61 -7.92 -17.72
CA GLY A 730 -4.83 -7.06 -18.60
C GLY A 730 -4.97 -5.59 -18.23
N ARG A 731 -3.97 -4.80 -18.61
CA ARG A 731 -3.87 -3.36 -18.24
C ARG A 731 -4.40 -2.41 -19.31
N THR A 732 -4.90 -2.93 -20.43
CA THR A 732 -5.35 -2.12 -21.56
C THR A 732 -6.76 -2.51 -21.99
N PRO A 733 -7.55 -1.61 -22.64
CA PRO A 733 -8.88 -1.92 -23.18
C PRO A 733 -8.89 -3.01 -24.25
N ARG A 734 -7.73 -3.39 -24.77
CA ARG A 734 -7.59 -4.48 -25.76
C ARG A 734 -7.62 -5.87 -25.14
N SER A 735 -7.31 -5.99 -23.85
CA SER A 735 -7.49 -7.24 -23.12
C SER A 735 -8.98 -7.42 -22.79
N ASN A 736 -9.52 -8.59 -23.01
CA ASN A 736 -10.92 -8.93 -22.72
C ASN A 736 -11.05 -10.45 -22.45
N PRO A 737 -12.21 -10.93 -21.95
CA PRO A 737 -12.43 -12.34 -21.65
C PRO A 737 -12.17 -13.26 -22.85
N ALA A 738 -12.59 -12.87 -24.05
CA ALA A 738 -12.41 -13.68 -25.27
C ALA A 738 -10.94 -13.86 -25.65
N THR A 739 -10.10 -12.81 -25.50
CA THR A 739 -8.67 -12.90 -25.80
C THR A 739 -7.92 -13.66 -24.72
N TYR A 740 -8.25 -13.45 -23.44
CA TYR A 740 -7.60 -14.12 -22.31
C TYR A 740 -7.84 -15.63 -22.33
N THR A 741 -9.07 -16.05 -22.56
CA THR A 741 -9.42 -17.48 -22.69
C THR A 741 -9.01 -18.10 -24.02
N LYS A 742 -8.45 -17.31 -24.95
CA LYS A 742 -8.08 -17.72 -26.32
C LYS A 742 -9.25 -18.24 -27.17
N VAL A 743 -10.50 -18.03 -26.77
CA VAL A 743 -11.66 -18.38 -27.56
C VAL A 743 -11.77 -17.50 -28.82
N PHE A 744 -11.25 -16.28 -28.73
CA PHE A 744 -11.23 -15.34 -29.86
C PHE A 744 -10.40 -15.83 -31.05
N ASP A 745 -9.36 -16.64 -30.82
CA ASP A 745 -8.55 -17.22 -31.90
C ASP A 745 -9.38 -18.17 -32.79
N GLU A 746 -10.21 -19.00 -32.16
CA GLU A 746 -11.10 -19.92 -32.85
C GLU A 746 -12.25 -19.14 -33.56
N ILE A 747 -12.78 -18.10 -32.94
CA ILE A 747 -13.81 -17.23 -33.56
C ILE A 747 -13.24 -16.54 -34.81
N ARG A 748 -12.05 -15.97 -34.75
CA ARG A 748 -11.37 -15.35 -35.89
C ARG A 748 -11.15 -16.33 -37.02
N ALA A 749 -10.82 -17.58 -36.71
CA ALA A 749 -10.71 -18.64 -37.73
C ALA A 749 -12.04 -18.94 -38.42
N LEU A 750 -13.17 -18.90 -37.71
CA LEU A 750 -14.50 -19.05 -38.33
C LEU A 750 -14.80 -17.91 -39.29
N PHE A 751 -14.54 -16.65 -38.88
CA PHE A 751 -14.79 -15.50 -39.76
C PHE A 751 -13.89 -15.52 -40.99
N ALA A 752 -12.63 -15.96 -40.90
CA ALA A 752 -11.73 -16.11 -42.03
C ALA A 752 -12.20 -17.21 -43.03
N ASN A 753 -13.00 -18.17 -42.58
CA ASN A 753 -13.53 -19.24 -43.41
C ASN A 753 -14.85 -18.91 -44.13
N THR A 754 -15.43 -17.71 -43.88
CA THR A 754 -16.63 -17.26 -44.61
C THR A 754 -16.35 -17.05 -46.10
N LYS A 755 -17.40 -17.13 -46.96
CA LYS A 755 -17.26 -16.97 -48.40
C LYS A 755 -16.62 -15.61 -48.75
N LEU A 756 -17.15 -14.52 -48.19
CA LEU A 756 -16.66 -13.16 -48.45
C LEU A 756 -15.21 -12.98 -47.99
N SER A 757 -14.82 -13.58 -46.85
CA SER A 757 -13.42 -13.52 -46.39
C SER A 757 -12.45 -14.22 -47.35
N LYS A 758 -12.85 -15.36 -47.88
CA LYS A 758 -12.05 -16.11 -48.86
C LYS A 758 -11.92 -15.35 -50.18
N GLU A 759 -12.98 -14.73 -50.65
CA GLU A 759 -13.01 -13.91 -51.87
C GLU A 759 -12.06 -12.69 -51.72
N ARG A 760 -12.00 -12.08 -50.51
CA ARG A 760 -11.13 -10.93 -50.23
C ARG A 760 -9.73 -11.29 -49.73
N GLY A 761 -9.43 -12.61 -49.58
CA GLY A 761 -8.15 -13.09 -49.08
C GLY A 761 -7.90 -12.77 -47.61
N TYR A 762 -8.93 -12.58 -46.78
CA TYR A 762 -8.83 -12.25 -45.39
C TYR A 762 -8.39 -13.46 -44.55
N LYS A 763 -7.29 -13.33 -43.83
CA LYS A 763 -6.74 -14.35 -42.91
C LYS A 763 -7.25 -14.12 -41.48
N PRO A 764 -7.14 -15.07 -40.55
CA PRO A 764 -7.53 -14.86 -39.13
C PRO A 764 -6.93 -13.61 -38.47
N GLY A 765 -5.73 -13.20 -38.91
CA GLY A 765 -5.10 -11.96 -38.47
C GLY A 765 -5.86 -10.68 -38.83
N HIS A 766 -6.61 -10.68 -39.92
CA HIS A 766 -7.44 -9.54 -40.37
C HIS A 766 -8.57 -9.23 -39.37
N PHE A 767 -9.11 -10.26 -38.72
CA PHE A 767 -10.12 -10.14 -37.68
C PHE A 767 -9.55 -9.90 -36.27
N SER A 768 -8.25 -9.58 -36.14
CA SER A 768 -7.62 -9.20 -34.90
C SER A 768 -7.57 -7.68 -34.73
N PHE A 769 -8.16 -7.16 -33.67
CA PHE A 769 -8.03 -5.73 -33.34
C PHE A 769 -6.63 -5.36 -32.82
N ASN A 770 -5.73 -6.32 -32.58
CA ASN A 770 -4.34 -6.09 -32.17
C ASN A 770 -3.35 -6.00 -33.33
N VAL A 771 -3.76 -6.45 -34.54
CA VAL A 771 -2.90 -6.53 -35.74
C VAL A 771 -3.39 -5.54 -36.78
N LYS A 772 -2.48 -4.88 -37.50
CA LYS A 772 -2.82 -4.02 -38.65
C LYS A 772 -3.50 -4.81 -39.77
N GLY A 773 -4.41 -4.17 -40.50
CA GLY A 773 -5.10 -4.71 -41.69
C GLY A 773 -6.61 -4.62 -41.60
N GLY A 774 -7.25 -5.10 -40.52
CA GLY A 774 -8.71 -5.04 -40.38
C GLY A 774 -9.18 -4.20 -39.18
N ARG A 775 -8.28 -3.70 -38.36
CA ARG A 775 -8.60 -2.87 -37.19
C ARG A 775 -8.76 -1.39 -37.57
N CYS A 776 -9.49 -0.64 -36.79
CA CYS A 776 -9.51 0.82 -36.88
C CYS A 776 -8.13 1.37 -36.47
N GLU A 777 -7.44 2.06 -37.36
CA GLU A 777 -6.09 2.59 -37.06
C GLU A 777 -6.16 3.85 -36.19
N ALA A 778 -7.24 4.65 -36.21
CA ALA A 778 -7.39 5.83 -35.36
C ALA A 778 -7.29 5.50 -33.85
N CYS A 779 -8.00 4.43 -33.39
CA CYS A 779 -7.89 3.94 -32.01
C CYS A 779 -6.94 2.73 -31.88
N SER A 780 -6.26 2.34 -32.95
CA SER A 780 -5.40 1.14 -33.03
C SER A 780 -6.11 -0.13 -32.50
N GLY A 781 -7.43 -0.26 -32.80
CA GLY A 781 -8.27 -1.38 -32.37
C GLY A 781 -8.73 -1.36 -30.91
N GLY A 782 -8.48 -0.29 -30.17
CA GLY A 782 -8.94 -0.15 -28.78
C GLY A 782 -10.43 0.11 -28.63
N GLY A 783 -11.07 0.72 -29.66
CA GLY A 783 -12.46 1.20 -29.60
C GLY A 783 -12.60 2.54 -28.89
N SER A 784 -11.62 2.89 -28.08
CA SER A 784 -11.54 4.17 -27.35
C SER A 784 -10.15 4.78 -27.48
N ILE A 785 -10.05 6.08 -27.26
CA ILE A 785 -8.82 6.87 -27.31
C ILE A 785 -8.57 7.42 -25.91
N LYS A 786 -7.34 7.26 -25.41
CA LYS A 786 -6.90 7.79 -24.12
C LYS A 786 -6.59 9.28 -24.26
N LEU A 787 -7.23 10.10 -23.48
CA LEU A 787 -6.85 11.50 -23.27
C LEU A 787 -6.03 11.60 -21.98
N GLU A 788 -4.76 11.92 -22.13
CA GLU A 788 -3.87 12.14 -20.99
C GLU A 788 -4.11 13.52 -20.39
N MET A 789 -4.51 13.54 -19.14
CA MET A 789 -4.80 14.75 -18.38
C MET A 789 -3.69 14.94 -17.35
N ASN A 790 -2.78 15.91 -17.57
CA ASN A 790 -1.55 16.08 -16.77
C ASN A 790 -1.77 16.18 -15.24
N PHE A 791 -2.95 16.63 -14.79
CA PHE A 791 -3.27 16.83 -13.37
C PHE A 791 -4.51 16.07 -12.89
N LEU A 792 -5.20 15.36 -13.81
CA LEU A 792 -6.42 14.59 -13.54
C LEU A 792 -6.23 13.15 -14.02
N PRO A 793 -7.05 12.20 -13.55
CA PRO A 793 -7.03 10.84 -14.09
C PRO A 793 -7.29 10.84 -15.59
N ASP A 794 -6.58 9.98 -16.31
CA ASP A 794 -6.76 9.81 -17.76
C ASP A 794 -8.20 9.44 -18.11
N VAL A 795 -8.75 10.07 -19.14
CA VAL A 795 -10.11 9.83 -19.62
C VAL A 795 -10.09 9.03 -20.90
N TRP A 796 -10.92 8.00 -21.00
CA TRP A 796 -11.12 7.20 -22.20
C TRP A 796 -12.39 7.65 -22.92
N ILE A 797 -12.24 8.15 -24.14
CA ILE A 797 -13.37 8.55 -24.99
C ILE A 797 -13.58 7.54 -26.14
N THR A 798 -14.84 7.34 -26.52
CA THR A 798 -15.18 6.48 -27.68
C THR A 798 -14.53 7.03 -28.94
N CYS A 799 -13.95 6.17 -29.76
CA CYS A 799 -13.33 6.57 -31.02
C CYS A 799 -14.39 6.99 -32.04
N ASP A 800 -14.32 8.23 -32.50
CA ASP A 800 -15.27 8.82 -33.44
C ASP A 800 -15.25 8.16 -34.84
N VAL A 801 -14.12 7.56 -35.24
CA VAL A 801 -13.95 6.92 -36.56
C VAL A 801 -14.66 5.58 -36.62
N CYS A 802 -14.54 4.76 -35.60
CA CYS A 802 -15.17 3.43 -35.57
C CYS A 802 -16.39 3.35 -34.63
N ASN A 803 -16.75 4.42 -33.95
CA ASN A 803 -17.83 4.49 -32.97
C ASN A 803 -17.80 3.31 -31.98
N GLY A 804 -16.62 3.03 -31.45
CA GLY A 804 -16.38 1.93 -30.49
C GLY A 804 -16.23 0.53 -31.11
N LYS A 805 -16.50 0.37 -32.41
CA LYS A 805 -16.57 -0.95 -33.08
C LYS A 805 -15.22 -1.64 -33.32
N ARG A 806 -14.09 -0.96 -33.08
CA ARG A 806 -12.69 -1.48 -33.11
C ARG A 806 -12.16 -1.84 -34.51
N TYR A 807 -12.98 -2.04 -35.51
CA TYR A 807 -12.67 -2.51 -36.87
C TYR A 807 -12.95 -1.49 -37.94
N THR A 808 -12.38 -1.70 -39.13
CA THR A 808 -12.70 -0.95 -40.33
C THR A 808 -14.09 -1.37 -40.85
N ARG A 809 -14.72 -0.52 -41.67
CA ARG A 809 -16.04 -0.78 -42.25
C ARG A 809 -16.03 -2.03 -43.13
N GLU A 810 -14.99 -2.25 -43.92
CA GLU A 810 -14.82 -3.40 -44.82
C GLU A 810 -14.74 -4.73 -44.04
N THR A 811 -14.09 -4.72 -42.87
CA THR A 811 -14.04 -5.89 -42.00
C THR A 811 -15.41 -6.21 -41.41
N LEU A 812 -16.19 -5.19 -41.07
CA LEU A 812 -17.53 -5.35 -40.50
C LEU A 812 -18.59 -5.78 -41.54
N GLU A 813 -18.29 -5.74 -42.84
CA GLU A 813 -19.18 -6.33 -43.89
C GLU A 813 -19.18 -7.85 -43.84
N VAL A 814 -18.11 -8.45 -43.25
CA VAL A 814 -18.06 -9.90 -43.11
C VAL A 814 -18.96 -10.35 -41.96
N GLN A 815 -19.93 -11.18 -42.28
CA GLN A 815 -20.87 -11.74 -41.31
C GLN A 815 -20.78 -13.25 -41.26
N TRP A 816 -20.97 -13.79 -40.08
CA TRP A 816 -21.17 -15.20 -39.82
C TRP A 816 -22.48 -15.40 -39.07
N ARG A 817 -23.41 -16.15 -39.66
CA ARG A 817 -24.81 -16.30 -39.18
C ARG A 817 -25.50 -14.95 -38.90
N GLY A 818 -25.28 -13.95 -39.74
CA GLY A 818 -25.91 -12.64 -39.62
C GLY A 818 -25.28 -11.70 -38.55
N LYS A 819 -24.21 -12.10 -37.94
CA LYS A 819 -23.47 -11.30 -36.92
C LYS A 819 -22.09 -10.92 -37.45
N THR A 820 -21.68 -9.69 -37.25
CA THR A 820 -20.30 -9.20 -37.49
C THR A 820 -19.37 -9.65 -36.36
N ILE A 821 -18.06 -9.53 -36.57
CA ILE A 821 -17.06 -9.82 -35.51
C ILE A 821 -17.22 -8.90 -34.29
N HIS A 822 -17.71 -7.67 -34.50
CA HIS A 822 -18.01 -6.73 -33.41
C HIS A 822 -19.25 -7.20 -32.63
N ASP A 823 -20.35 -7.60 -33.33
CA ASP A 823 -21.56 -8.09 -32.65
C ASP A 823 -21.28 -9.31 -31.77
N VAL A 824 -20.36 -10.17 -32.22
CA VAL A 824 -19.90 -11.32 -31.42
C VAL A 824 -19.12 -10.87 -30.17
N LEU A 825 -18.29 -9.83 -30.27
CA LEU A 825 -17.57 -9.28 -29.10
C LEU A 825 -18.53 -8.60 -28.09
N GLU A 826 -19.62 -7.99 -28.59
CA GLU A 826 -20.64 -7.37 -27.73
C GLU A 826 -21.64 -8.38 -27.15
N MET A 827 -21.59 -9.62 -27.61
CA MET A 827 -22.49 -10.69 -27.18
C MET A 827 -22.16 -11.13 -25.74
N PRO A 828 -23.16 -11.25 -24.85
CA PRO A 828 -22.98 -11.89 -23.53
C PRO A 828 -22.56 -13.35 -23.69
N VAL A 829 -21.80 -13.85 -22.71
CA VAL A 829 -21.30 -15.25 -22.71
C VAL A 829 -22.47 -16.25 -22.82
N SER A 830 -23.57 -16.03 -22.07
CA SER A 830 -24.76 -16.91 -22.12
C SER A 830 -25.37 -17.01 -23.50
N GLU A 831 -25.54 -15.89 -24.23
CA GLU A 831 -26.01 -15.87 -25.64
C GLU A 831 -24.98 -16.54 -26.56
N ALA A 832 -23.69 -16.29 -26.31
CA ALA A 832 -22.63 -16.88 -27.13
C ALA A 832 -22.55 -18.41 -26.96
N VAL A 833 -22.88 -18.99 -25.81
CA VAL A 833 -22.96 -20.44 -25.60
C VAL A 833 -23.95 -21.05 -26.59
N GLU A 834 -25.15 -20.52 -26.69
CA GLU A 834 -26.18 -21.01 -27.65
C GLU A 834 -25.79 -20.72 -29.09
N PHE A 835 -25.26 -19.51 -29.38
CA PHE A 835 -24.89 -19.12 -30.74
C PHE A 835 -23.79 -20.04 -31.33
N PHE A 836 -22.81 -20.48 -30.52
CA PHE A 836 -21.71 -21.35 -30.94
C PHE A 836 -21.92 -22.82 -30.59
N LYS A 837 -23.11 -23.28 -30.26
CA LYS A 837 -23.46 -24.64 -29.82
C LYS A 837 -22.86 -25.75 -30.72
N ASN A 838 -22.81 -25.54 -32.03
CA ASN A 838 -22.28 -26.50 -33.00
C ASN A 838 -20.75 -26.44 -33.16
N HIS A 839 -20.05 -25.53 -32.42
CA HIS A 839 -18.59 -25.38 -32.50
C HIS A 839 -17.94 -25.83 -31.20
N ARG A 840 -17.71 -27.13 -31.05
CA ARG A 840 -17.28 -27.83 -29.83
C ARG A 840 -16.15 -27.10 -29.05
N LYS A 841 -15.12 -26.58 -29.76
CA LYS A 841 -14.00 -25.91 -29.09
C LYS A 841 -14.40 -24.55 -28.47
N ILE A 842 -15.18 -23.76 -29.22
CA ILE A 842 -15.69 -22.46 -28.78
C ILE A 842 -16.69 -22.67 -27.65
N HIS A 843 -17.70 -23.52 -27.90
CA HIS A 843 -18.77 -23.84 -26.97
C HIS A 843 -18.26 -24.28 -25.61
N ARG A 844 -17.31 -25.24 -25.54
CA ARG A 844 -16.71 -25.70 -24.30
C ARG A 844 -16.03 -24.59 -23.48
N THR A 845 -15.38 -23.62 -24.17
CA THR A 845 -14.74 -22.49 -23.49
C THR A 845 -15.77 -21.53 -22.93
N LEU A 846 -16.85 -21.30 -23.67
CA LEU A 846 -17.95 -20.44 -23.23
C LEU A 846 -18.75 -21.08 -22.10
N GLU A 847 -19.02 -22.40 -22.15
CA GLU A 847 -19.62 -23.15 -21.03
C GLU A 847 -18.82 -23.02 -19.74
N THR A 848 -17.48 -23.05 -19.80
CA THR A 848 -16.67 -22.86 -18.60
C THR A 848 -16.77 -21.45 -18.02
N LEU A 849 -16.91 -20.41 -18.88
CA LEU A 849 -17.18 -19.04 -18.43
C LEU A 849 -18.57 -18.90 -17.79
N ASP A 850 -19.56 -19.54 -18.36
CA ASP A 850 -20.93 -19.53 -17.82
C ASP A 850 -21.03 -20.29 -16.51
N ALA A 851 -20.38 -21.45 -16.40
CA ALA A 851 -20.35 -22.30 -15.20
C ALA A 851 -19.72 -21.62 -13.99
N VAL A 852 -18.79 -20.66 -14.18
CA VAL A 852 -18.23 -19.84 -13.08
C VAL A 852 -19.08 -18.59 -12.80
N GLY A 853 -20.29 -18.49 -13.35
CA GLY A 853 -21.20 -17.36 -13.09
C GLY A 853 -20.90 -16.10 -13.90
N LEU A 854 -20.21 -16.20 -15.05
CA LEU A 854 -19.86 -15.08 -15.92
C LEU A 854 -20.72 -15.01 -17.20
N GLY A 855 -21.92 -15.61 -17.18
CA GLY A 855 -22.83 -15.62 -18.34
C GLY A 855 -23.22 -14.22 -18.85
N TYR A 856 -23.27 -13.24 -17.95
CA TYR A 856 -23.70 -11.88 -18.23
C TYR A 856 -22.61 -10.98 -18.84
N ILE A 857 -21.32 -11.28 -18.67
CA ILE A 857 -20.25 -10.43 -19.23
C ILE A 857 -20.19 -10.55 -20.75
N ARG A 858 -19.82 -9.45 -21.44
CA ARG A 858 -19.61 -9.48 -22.87
C ARG A 858 -18.26 -10.08 -23.22
N LEU A 859 -18.17 -10.84 -24.30
CA LEU A 859 -16.92 -11.46 -24.76
C LEU A 859 -15.80 -10.43 -24.98
N GLY A 860 -16.13 -9.25 -25.51
CA GLY A 860 -15.22 -8.14 -25.78
C GLY A 860 -15.13 -7.10 -24.67
N GLN A 861 -15.70 -7.33 -23.49
CA GLN A 861 -15.66 -6.39 -22.38
C GLN A 861 -14.21 -6.06 -21.99
N PRO A 862 -13.81 -4.78 -21.95
CA PRO A 862 -12.44 -4.40 -21.60
C PRO A 862 -12.04 -4.92 -20.20
N ALA A 863 -10.82 -5.44 -20.07
CA ALA A 863 -10.30 -5.93 -18.80
C ALA A 863 -10.32 -4.86 -17.68
N THR A 864 -10.20 -3.59 -18.05
CA THR A 864 -10.21 -2.44 -17.13
C THR A 864 -11.59 -2.13 -16.54
N THR A 865 -12.67 -2.72 -17.10
CA THR A 865 -14.05 -2.55 -16.62
C THR A 865 -14.55 -3.75 -15.84
N LEU A 866 -13.74 -4.82 -15.75
CA LEU A 866 -14.07 -5.99 -14.92
C LEU A 866 -13.75 -5.71 -13.45
N SER A 867 -14.62 -6.17 -12.57
CA SER A 867 -14.31 -6.22 -11.13
C SER A 867 -13.19 -7.23 -10.85
N GLY A 868 -12.55 -7.14 -9.65
CA GLY A 868 -11.51 -8.07 -9.24
C GLY A 868 -12.01 -9.53 -9.25
N GLY A 869 -13.21 -9.77 -8.73
CA GLY A 869 -13.84 -11.09 -8.73
C GLY A 869 -14.19 -11.62 -10.14
N GLU A 870 -14.64 -10.75 -11.05
CA GLU A 870 -14.86 -11.14 -12.45
C GLU A 870 -13.57 -11.53 -13.16
N ALA A 871 -12.50 -10.73 -12.98
CA ALA A 871 -11.18 -11.03 -13.53
C ALA A 871 -10.64 -12.38 -13.01
N GLN A 872 -10.80 -12.65 -11.72
CA GLN A 872 -10.41 -13.90 -11.07
C GLN A 872 -11.17 -15.11 -11.66
N ARG A 873 -12.48 -14.98 -11.85
CA ARG A 873 -13.31 -16.04 -12.45
C ARG A 873 -12.97 -16.29 -13.92
N VAL A 874 -12.62 -15.26 -14.70
CA VAL A 874 -12.10 -15.43 -16.08
C VAL A 874 -10.81 -16.24 -16.07
N LYS A 875 -9.88 -15.99 -15.10
CA LYS A 875 -8.65 -16.78 -14.92
C LYS A 875 -8.99 -18.24 -14.60
N LEU A 876 -9.91 -18.46 -13.66
CA LEU A 876 -10.37 -19.81 -13.28
C LEU A 876 -10.96 -20.56 -14.48
N ALA A 877 -11.86 -19.93 -15.25
CA ALA A 877 -12.46 -20.52 -16.45
C ALA A 877 -11.41 -20.90 -17.51
N SER A 878 -10.39 -20.06 -17.70
CA SER A 878 -9.28 -20.32 -18.62
C SER A 878 -8.49 -21.58 -18.23
N GLU A 879 -8.27 -21.81 -16.94
CA GLU A 879 -7.53 -22.99 -16.46
C GLU A 879 -8.43 -24.26 -16.48
N LEU A 880 -9.70 -24.16 -16.15
CA LEU A 880 -10.67 -25.25 -16.27
C LEU A 880 -10.74 -25.83 -17.69
N ARG A 881 -10.63 -24.97 -18.70
CA ARG A 881 -10.60 -25.38 -20.11
C ARG A 881 -9.43 -26.30 -20.43
N ARG A 882 -8.25 -26.05 -19.84
CA ARG A 882 -6.98 -26.71 -20.21
C ARG A 882 -6.87 -28.13 -19.69
N MET A 883 -7.61 -28.52 -18.65
CA MET A 883 -7.59 -29.81 -17.98
C MET A 883 -6.18 -30.45 -17.96
N PRO A 884 -5.32 -30.14 -17.02
CA PRO A 884 -4.01 -30.75 -16.93
C PRO A 884 -4.15 -32.25 -16.58
N ASN A 885 -3.42 -33.13 -17.28
CA ASN A 885 -3.29 -34.54 -16.93
C ASN A 885 -2.31 -34.76 -15.76
N LYS A 886 -1.79 -33.68 -15.17
CA LYS A 886 -0.77 -33.67 -14.11
C LYS A 886 -1.35 -33.09 -12.84
N HIS A 887 -0.82 -33.54 -11.71
CA HIS A 887 -1.26 -33.02 -10.41
C HIS A 887 -0.99 -31.51 -10.29
N THR A 888 -2.03 -30.75 -10.09
CA THR A 888 -1.94 -29.28 -10.03
C THR A 888 -2.38 -28.79 -8.67
N VAL A 889 -1.63 -27.85 -8.09
CA VAL A 889 -2.03 -27.06 -6.92
C VAL A 889 -2.64 -25.75 -7.40
N TYR A 890 -3.89 -25.51 -7.05
CA TYR A 890 -4.59 -24.24 -7.25
C TYR A 890 -4.58 -23.44 -5.96
N ILE A 891 -4.09 -22.22 -6.02
CA ILE A 891 -4.12 -21.26 -4.91
C ILE A 891 -5.11 -20.15 -5.30
N LEU A 892 -6.15 -19.98 -4.50
CA LEU A 892 -7.20 -18.99 -4.73
C LEU A 892 -7.25 -18.02 -3.54
N ASP A 893 -7.32 -16.74 -3.84
CA ASP A 893 -7.38 -15.66 -2.85
C ASP A 893 -8.77 -15.01 -2.90
N GLU A 894 -9.60 -15.25 -1.88
CA GLU A 894 -10.96 -14.74 -1.71
C GLU A 894 -11.83 -14.86 -2.99
N PRO A 895 -12.04 -16.09 -3.51
CA PRO A 895 -12.74 -16.25 -4.79
C PRO A 895 -14.25 -15.94 -4.75
N THR A 896 -14.84 -15.72 -3.58
CA THR A 896 -16.27 -15.38 -3.42
C THR A 896 -16.57 -13.87 -3.46
N THR A 897 -15.52 -13.04 -3.59
CA THR A 897 -15.66 -11.59 -3.66
C THR A 897 -16.67 -11.15 -4.73
N GLY A 898 -17.68 -10.35 -4.35
CA GLY A 898 -18.72 -9.82 -5.24
C GLY A 898 -19.72 -10.87 -5.77
N LEU A 899 -19.84 -12.01 -5.11
CA LEU A 899 -20.74 -13.09 -5.52
C LEU A 899 -22.03 -13.10 -4.70
N SER A 900 -23.15 -13.24 -5.40
CA SER A 900 -24.43 -13.62 -4.79
C SER A 900 -24.39 -15.07 -4.29
N PHE A 901 -25.28 -15.44 -3.38
CA PHE A 901 -25.42 -16.82 -2.87
C PHE A 901 -25.50 -17.87 -3.98
N SER A 902 -26.25 -17.57 -5.05
CA SER A 902 -26.40 -18.48 -6.19
C SER A 902 -25.10 -18.67 -6.97
N ASP A 903 -24.26 -17.61 -7.07
CA ASP A 903 -22.99 -17.67 -7.78
C ASP A 903 -21.92 -18.35 -6.92
N VAL A 904 -21.95 -18.17 -5.58
CA VAL A 904 -21.15 -18.94 -4.63
C VAL A 904 -21.41 -20.44 -4.76
N ALA A 905 -22.69 -20.84 -4.85
CA ALA A 905 -23.04 -22.24 -5.04
C ALA A 905 -22.44 -22.83 -6.34
N LYS A 906 -22.51 -22.08 -7.46
CA LYS A 906 -21.88 -22.48 -8.73
C LYS A 906 -20.37 -22.62 -8.59
N LEU A 907 -19.71 -21.64 -7.95
CA LEU A 907 -18.26 -21.66 -7.73
C LEU A 907 -17.83 -22.88 -6.91
N ILE A 908 -18.50 -23.19 -5.79
CA ILE A 908 -18.22 -24.35 -4.95
C ILE A 908 -18.28 -25.64 -5.79
N ASN A 909 -19.31 -25.80 -6.63
CA ASN A 909 -19.43 -26.96 -7.52
C ASN A 909 -18.25 -27.09 -8.48
N VAL A 910 -17.76 -25.98 -9.02
CA VAL A 910 -16.58 -25.93 -9.90
C VAL A 910 -15.31 -26.33 -9.13
N LEU A 911 -15.12 -25.83 -7.91
CA LEU A 911 -13.97 -26.16 -7.06
C LEU A 911 -13.99 -27.65 -6.68
N HIS A 912 -15.14 -28.22 -6.34
CA HIS A 912 -15.29 -29.66 -6.08
C HIS A 912 -14.95 -30.49 -7.30
N GLN A 913 -15.38 -30.10 -8.52
CA GLN A 913 -15.00 -30.80 -9.76
C GLN A 913 -13.49 -30.83 -9.99
N LEU A 914 -12.75 -29.77 -9.64
CA LEU A 914 -11.28 -29.76 -9.70
C LEU A 914 -10.67 -30.70 -8.68
N ARG A 915 -11.13 -30.65 -7.43
CA ARG A 915 -10.69 -31.57 -6.37
C ARG A 915 -10.94 -33.03 -6.76
N ASP A 916 -12.13 -33.36 -7.26
CA ASP A 916 -12.54 -34.73 -7.62
C ASP A 916 -11.73 -35.31 -8.79
N LYS A 917 -11.07 -34.45 -9.58
CA LYS A 917 -10.07 -34.85 -10.59
C LYS A 917 -8.69 -35.11 -9.99
N GLY A 918 -8.53 -35.04 -8.67
CA GLY A 918 -7.30 -35.32 -7.95
C GLY A 918 -6.36 -34.11 -7.77
N HIS A 919 -6.83 -32.89 -8.04
CA HIS A 919 -6.05 -31.66 -7.81
C HIS A 919 -6.13 -31.20 -6.37
N THR A 920 -5.15 -30.41 -5.93
CA THR A 920 -5.11 -29.77 -4.61
C THR A 920 -5.59 -28.33 -4.74
N LEU A 921 -6.51 -27.94 -3.89
CA LEU A 921 -7.00 -26.55 -3.82
C LEU A 921 -6.66 -25.98 -2.44
N ILE A 922 -6.05 -24.78 -2.43
CA ILE A 922 -5.77 -23.99 -1.24
C ILE A 922 -6.47 -22.66 -1.42
N VAL A 923 -7.45 -22.38 -0.57
CA VAL A 923 -8.36 -21.25 -0.71
C VAL A 923 -8.25 -20.37 0.53
N ILE A 924 -7.84 -19.11 0.36
CA ILE A 924 -7.97 -18.10 1.43
C ILE A 924 -9.42 -17.65 1.39
N GLU A 925 -10.15 -17.81 2.47
CA GLU A 925 -11.60 -17.50 2.50
C GLU A 925 -12.12 -17.12 3.88
N HIS A 926 -13.14 -16.26 3.84
CA HIS A 926 -13.94 -15.85 5.00
C HIS A 926 -15.40 -16.31 4.89
N HIS A 927 -15.87 -16.60 3.68
CA HIS A 927 -17.26 -17.02 3.43
C HIS A 927 -17.52 -18.40 4.01
N LEU A 928 -18.37 -18.48 5.02
CA LEU A 928 -18.63 -19.71 5.79
C LEU A 928 -19.16 -20.86 4.92
N ASP A 929 -19.95 -20.58 3.87
CA ASP A 929 -20.43 -21.63 2.95
C ASP A 929 -19.30 -22.32 2.20
N VAL A 930 -18.25 -21.60 1.86
CA VAL A 930 -17.05 -22.20 1.25
C VAL A 930 -16.29 -23.00 2.30
N VAL A 931 -16.07 -22.41 3.48
CA VAL A 931 -15.35 -23.06 4.59
C VAL A 931 -16.02 -24.37 4.99
N LYS A 932 -17.34 -24.38 5.16
CA LYS A 932 -18.09 -25.62 5.47
C LYS A 932 -18.03 -26.65 4.36
N SER A 933 -17.76 -26.23 3.11
CA SER A 933 -17.66 -27.13 1.95
C SER A 933 -16.26 -27.71 1.72
N CYS A 934 -15.23 -27.21 2.44
CA CYS A 934 -13.86 -27.69 2.34
C CYS A 934 -13.63 -29.01 3.05
N ASP A 935 -12.63 -29.77 2.62
CA ASP A 935 -12.21 -31.02 3.25
C ASP A 935 -11.34 -30.79 4.49
N TRP A 936 -10.58 -29.71 4.48
CA TRP A 936 -9.61 -29.33 5.51
C TRP A 936 -9.63 -27.82 5.75
N VAL A 937 -9.36 -27.40 6.98
CA VAL A 937 -9.28 -25.99 7.37
C VAL A 937 -8.01 -25.77 8.16
N VAL A 938 -7.35 -24.65 7.91
CA VAL A 938 -6.24 -24.10 8.70
C VAL A 938 -6.69 -22.72 9.17
N ASP A 939 -6.92 -22.58 10.47
CA ASP A 939 -7.41 -21.35 11.10
C ASP A 939 -6.28 -20.62 11.80
N LEU A 940 -6.04 -19.36 11.39
CA LEU A 940 -4.98 -18.49 11.90
C LEU A 940 -5.55 -17.41 12.81
N GLY A 941 -4.81 -17.04 13.84
CA GLY A 941 -5.21 -16.01 14.78
C GLY A 941 -4.22 -15.90 15.95
N PRO A 942 -4.69 -15.63 17.19
CA PRO A 942 -6.12 -15.37 17.56
C PRO A 942 -6.63 -13.98 17.11
N GLU A 943 -5.72 -13.02 16.94
CA GLU A 943 -6.00 -11.64 16.55
C GLU A 943 -5.31 -11.26 15.24
N GLY A 944 -5.40 -9.99 14.85
CA GLY A 944 -4.65 -9.40 13.72
C GLY A 944 -3.30 -8.81 14.15
N GLY A 945 -2.41 -8.55 13.18
CA GLY A 945 -1.11 -7.93 13.40
C GLY A 945 -0.17 -8.77 14.26
N GLU A 946 0.57 -8.12 15.16
CA GLU A 946 1.57 -8.76 16.03
C GLU A 946 0.96 -9.78 17.01
N ARG A 947 -0.31 -9.57 17.41
CA ARG A 947 -1.05 -10.49 18.28
C ARG A 947 -1.63 -11.69 17.53
N GLY A 948 -1.44 -11.76 16.20
CA GLY A 948 -1.84 -12.85 15.33
C GLY A 948 -0.68 -13.77 14.93
N GLY A 949 -0.78 -14.34 13.74
CA GLY A 949 0.32 -15.10 13.11
C GLY A 949 0.54 -16.50 13.68
N GLN A 950 -0.39 -17.03 14.46
CA GLN A 950 -0.36 -18.37 15.03
C GLN A 950 -1.40 -19.30 14.38
N VAL A 951 -1.16 -20.60 14.44
CA VAL A 951 -2.14 -21.61 14.02
C VAL A 951 -3.01 -21.96 15.23
N ILE A 952 -4.29 -21.58 15.18
CA ILE A 952 -5.24 -21.84 16.26
C ILE A 952 -5.83 -23.23 16.16
N ALA A 953 -6.23 -23.62 14.95
CA ALA A 953 -6.87 -24.89 14.74
C ALA A 953 -6.58 -25.45 13.35
N VAL A 954 -6.46 -26.77 13.23
CA VAL A 954 -6.27 -27.49 11.97
C VAL A 954 -7.10 -28.76 11.99
N GLY A 955 -7.91 -28.96 10.96
CA GLY A 955 -8.75 -30.14 10.88
C GLY A 955 -9.87 -30.05 9.85
N THR A 956 -10.85 -30.96 9.95
CA THR A 956 -12.08 -30.82 9.16
C THR A 956 -12.95 -29.68 9.76
N PRO A 957 -13.87 -29.09 9.00
CA PRO A 957 -14.79 -28.07 9.54
C PRO A 957 -15.44 -28.47 10.86
N GLU A 958 -15.85 -29.73 11.00
CA GLU A 958 -16.47 -30.26 12.22
C GLU A 958 -15.47 -30.38 13.40
N ALA A 959 -14.17 -30.52 13.10
CA ALA A 959 -13.13 -30.49 14.13
C ALA A 959 -12.85 -29.08 14.62
N ILE A 960 -12.83 -28.10 13.71
CA ILE A 960 -12.63 -26.67 14.04
C ILE A 960 -13.72 -26.13 14.98
N VAL A 961 -14.98 -26.51 14.75
CA VAL A 961 -16.11 -26.14 15.61
C VAL A 961 -15.89 -26.51 17.08
N LYS A 962 -15.10 -27.55 17.37
CA LYS A 962 -14.82 -28.02 18.74
C LYS A 962 -13.73 -27.22 19.44
N VAL A 963 -13.05 -26.33 18.74
CA VAL A 963 -11.96 -25.51 19.29
C VAL A 963 -12.54 -24.16 19.71
N ASN A 964 -12.71 -23.95 21.00
CA ASN A 964 -13.33 -22.73 21.55
C ASN A 964 -12.55 -21.44 21.23
N GLU A 965 -11.25 -21.56 21.06
CA GLU A 965 -10.34 -20.44 20.75
C GLU A 965 -10.41 -20.00 19.28
N SER A 966 -11.07 -20.82 18.41
CA SER A 966 -11.21 -20.50 16.99
C SER A 966 -12.43 -19.57 16.77
N PRO A 967 -12.22 -18.30 16.38
CA PRO A 967 -13.33 -17.42 16.00
C PRO A 967 -14.12 -18.00 14.82
N THR A 968 -13.43 -18.52 13.80
CA THR A 968 -14.06 -19.19 12.66
C THR A 968 -14.92 -20.38 13.10
N GLY A 969 -14.44 -21.18 14.06
CA GLY A 969 -15.17 -22.33 14.63
C GLY A 969 -16.46 -21.93 15.31
N GLN A 970 -16.48 -20.82 16.04
CA GLN A 970 -17.67 -20.31 16.73
C GLN A 970 -18.79 -19.93 15.75
N PHE A 971 -18.46 -19.24 14.65
CA PHE A 971 -19.44 -18.88 13.62
C PHE A 971 -19.88 -20.10 12.79
N LEU A 972 -18.93 -20.98 12.46
CA LEU A 972 -19.21 -22.20 11.72
C LEU A 972 -20.16 -23.15 12.50
N ALA A 973 -20.07 -23.18 13.84
CA ALA A 973 -20.97 -23.95 14.70
C ALA A 973 -22.44 -23.55 14.53
N LYS A 974 -22.73 -22.27 14.35
CA LYS A 974 -24.09 -21.76 14.12
C LYS A 974 -24.67 -22.32 12.81
N MET A 975 -23.85 -22.47 11.77
CA MET A 975 -24.26 -22.96 10.45
C MET A 975 -24.37 -24.49 10.36
N LEU A 976 -23.51 -25.23 11.06
CA LEU A 976 -23.52 -26.71 11.03
C LEU A 976 -24.56 -27.32 11.95
N ASN A 977 -25.06 -26.54 12.94
CA ASN A 977 -26.10 -26.97 13.86
C ASN A 977 -27.53 -26.60 13.38
N GLN A 978 -27.64 -25.81 12.31
CA GLN A 978 -28.90 -25.55 11.60
C GLN A 978 -29.15 -26.66 10.57
#